data_7da26b65f78a1b8a1551f6354487838b
#
_entry.id   7da26b65f78a1b8a1551f6354487838b
#
_cell.length_a   1.000
_cell.length_b   1.000
_cell.length_c   1.000
_cell.angle_alpha   90.00
_cell.angle_beta   90.00
_cell.angle_gamma   90.00
#
_symmetry.space_group_name_H-M   'P 1'
#
loop_
_entity.id
_entity.type
_entity.pdbx_description
1 polymer ?
#
loop_
_entity_poly.entity_id
_entity_poly.type
_entity_poly.pdbx_seq_one_letter_code
_entity_poly.pdbx_strand_id
1 'polypeptide(L)'
;MSEASKVSARVTGRIISLCMTSPLALVALCYAPAVYAQDSDPVAVEEPTQVAVADNNSIDFEADQLDYDATNEIITARGTVILRNADASVRADEVTWNRNTGEIVASGRVRFVDNNGNQIFTERVELTDEFEAGAMEDLLIALRAGGRLAARSAERGEDGTIMLTDAAYSACAVTDENGCDKDPSWRITADRVTYDPDANRVKFKGAMLELFGARILPLPGLAIRTDGRAESGFLVPNIRFDQVNGLEIQGEYYIKVAENQDLTLGASIYSDAAPLVSAQWRHLTEKGAYQITGYATSSNRVSNFGATPTTQSDPRGYLFANGKFQFSPEWSLTGSIRLASDRTFLRRYDISRDDRLRSTINLERIDDNSYLSLAGWATQTLRINADQGQVPLAVPAFDYRYNLEDPVVGGTLQLQANTLSLIRKDGQDTQRAFAGAKWDLRTLTGLGQVVTLTGLVRGDIYNTNDTLSTVTAVYRGNEGWTTRGVATAAVDIEWPFVGEAFGGTQVLKPRVQLVASPALRNLAVPNEDARAIDLEDSNLFALNRFPGYDRVEDGARITYGFDWELTRPGLRLKTNVGQSYRLTESQGDIFPDGTGLSEKFSDFVGRTEVRYRDFLAFTHRFRIDKDSLAVRRNEIDMTLGSQRNYVELGYLRLNRDIQTVEDLQDREEIRAAGRFTIGRNWSVFGSGVFNLTSAAEDPTFGSDGFDPIRTRLGVAYRDDCIEFGATWRRDYTTSGDAERGNSFQVFFALRNLGFR
;
A
#
# COMPACT_ATOMS: atom_id res chain seq x y z
N MET A 1 13.40 -4.77 -13.17
CA MET A 1 12.43 -3.80 -13.71
C MET A 1 11.19 -3.76 -12.84
N SER A 2 10.86 -2.97 -12.01
CA SER A 2 9.66 -2.80 -11.15
C SER A 2 9.79 -3.06 -9.64
N GLU A 3 10.96 -3.27 -9.09
CA GLU A 3 11.07 -3.68 -7.68
C GLU A 3 11.44 -2.56 -6.68
N ALA A 4 11.77 -1.36 -7.17
CA ALA A 4 11.92 -0.19 -6.30
C ALA A 4 10.56 0.31 -5.72
N SER A 5 9.43 -0.10 -6.31
CA SER A 5 8.07 0.25 -5.89
C SER A 5 7.61 -0.47 -4.60
N LYS A 6 8.16 -1.65 -4.28
CA LYS A 6 7.68 -2.45 -3.15
C LYS A 6 8.11 -1.94 -1.77
N VAL A 7 9.19 -1.18 -1.67
CA VAL A 7 9.69 -0.66 -0.38
C VAL A 7 8.98 0.66 0.00
N SER A 8 8.58 1.48 -0.97
CA SER A 8 7.78 2.69 -0.72
C SER A 8 6.30 2.39 -0.46
N ALA A 9 5.76 1.31 -1.04
CA ALA A 9 4.35 0.94 -0.89
C ALA A 9 3.97 0.40 0.51
N ARG A 10 4.94 0.00 1.35
CA ARG A 10 4.65 -0.52 2.70
C ARG A 10 4.32 0.56 3.74
N VAL A 11 4.59 1.83 3.48
CA VAL A 11 4.22 2.92 4.39
C VAL A 11 2.82 3.48 4.08
N THR A 12 2.38 3.39 2.83
CA THR A 12 1.04 3.84 2.40
C THR A 12 -0.01 2.71 2.32
N GLY A 13 0.41 1.45 2.40
CA GLY A 13 -0.47 0.27 2.22
C GLY A 13 -1.33 -0.13 3.42
N ARG A 14 -1.24 0.54 4.57
CA ARG A 14 -2.02 0.16 5.78
C ARG A 14 -3.42 0.76 5.86
N ILE A 15 -3.81 1.65 4.96
CA ILE A 15 -5.15 2.28 4.99
C ILE A 15 -6.15 1.59 4.04
N ILE A 16 -5.71 0.72 3.12
CA ILE A 16 -6.62 0.08 2.14
C ILE A 16 -6.89 -1.41 2.44
N SER A 17 -6.30 -1.99 3.48
CA SER A 17 -6.44 -3.42 3.80
C SER A 17 -7.59 -3.77 4.75
N LEU A 18 -8.57 -2.90 4.93
CA LEU A 18 -9.73 -3.17 5.83
C LEU A 18 -11.07 -3.35 5.10
N CYS A 19 -11.08 -3.58 3.79
CA CYS A 19 -12.30 -3.82 3.03
C CYS A 19 -12.24 -5.03 2.11
N MET A 20 -11.52 -6.09 2.46
CA MET A 20 -11.66 -7.39 1.81
C MET A 20 -11.57 -8.54 2.82
N THR A 21 -12.61 -8.69 3.64
CA THR A 21 -12.91 -9.96 4.29
C THR A 21 -14.30 -10.41 3.88
N SER A 22 -14.31 -11.37 2.99
CA SER A 22 -15.29 -12.44 2.71
C SER A 22 -16.79 -12.21 2.97
N PRO A 23 -17.62 -12.31 1.96
CA PRO A 23 -19.06 -12.52 2.10
C PRO A 23 -19.38 -14.02 2.25
N LEU A 24 -18.90 -14.67 3.30
CA LEU A 24 -19.20 -16.11 3.57
C LEU A 24 -19.73 -16.36 4.99
N ALA A 25 -20.17 -15.32 5.69
CA ALA A 25 -20.70 -15.44 7.04
C ALA A 25 -22.15 -14.91 7.19
N LEU A 26 -22.94 -14.81 6.11
CA LEU A 26 -24.30 -14.23 6.16
C LEU A 26 -25.40 -15.11 5.53
N VAL A 27 -25.22 -16.43 5.50
CA VAL A 27 -26.26 -17.38 5.03
C VAL A 27 -26.67 -18.42 6.10
N ALA A 28 -26.45 -18.18 7.38
CA ALA A 28 -26.83 -19.15 8.43
C ALA A 28 -27.73 -18.54 9.52
N LEU A 29 -28.63 -17.60 9.20
CA LEU A 29 -29.56 -17.05 10.22
C LEU A 29 -30.95 -16.69 9.65
N CYS A 30 -31.54 -17.58 8.87
CA CYS A 30 -32.98 -17.50 8.50
C CYS A 30 -33.64 -18.86 8.49
N TYR A 31 -33.72 -19.53 9.63
CA TYR A 31 -34.73 -20.54 9.89
C TYR A 31 -35.01 -20.56 11.42
N ALA A 32 -35.92 -19.72 11.84
CA ALA A 32 -36.62 -19.89 13.11
C ALA A 32 -38.12 -20.12 12.80
N PRO A 33 -38.76 -21.14 13.37
CA PRO A 33 -40.17 -21.42 13.12
C PRO A 33 -41.06 -20.37 13.79
N ALA A 34 -42.09 -19.95 13.07
CA ALA A 34 -43.14 -19.09 13.60
C ALA A 34 -43.88 -19.79 14.74
N VAL A 35 -43.81 -19.23 15.92
CA VAL A 35 -44.69 -19.58 17.04
C VAL A 35 -45.89 -18.64 16.97
N TYR A 36 -47.08 -19.23 16.82
CA TYR A 36 -48.37 -18.54 16.93
C TYR A 36 -48.53 -18.02 18.36
N ALA A 37 -48.71 -16.72 18.53
CA ALA A 37 -49.16 -16.10 19.77
C ALA A 37 -50.68 -16.19 19.84
N GLN A 38 -51.20 -16.74 20.94
CA GLN A 38 -52.61 -16.70 21.31
C GLN A 38 -52.99 -15.28 21.77
N ASP A 39 -54.15 -14.81 21.28
CA ASP A 39 -54.83 -13.61 21.76
C ASP A 39 -55.10 -13.75 23.26
N SER A 40 -54.66 -12.76 24.03
CA SER A 40 -55.14 -12.49 25.39
C SER A 40 -55.63 -11.03 25.45
N ASP A 41 -56.82 -10.88 26.01
CA ASP A 41 -57.56 -9.63 26.16
C ASP A 41 -56.76 -8.45 26.75
N PRO A 42 -57.06 -7.19 26.38
CA PRO A 42 -56.32 -6.02 26.84
C PRO A 42 -56.64 -5.75 28.33
N VAL A 43 -55.62 -5.90 29.17
CA VAL A 43 -55.61 -5.31 30.52
C VAL A 43 -55.45 -3.80 30.38
N ALA A 44 -56.36 -3.06 31.02
CA ALA A 44 -56.34 -1.61 31.09
C ALA A 44 -54.97 -1.12 31.63
N VAL A 45 -54.22 -0.41 30.81
CA VAL A 45 -52.99 0.31 31.22
C VAL A 45 -53.43 1.57 31.95
N GLU A 46 -53.15 1.66 33.25
CA GLU A 46 -53.16 2.92 33.99
C GLU A 46 -52.20 3.93 33.30
N GLU A 47 -52.65 5.13 33.06
CA GLU A 47 -51.82 6.23 32.56
C GLU A 47 -50.58 6.40 33.47
N PRO A 48 -49.36 6.46 32.89
CA PRO A 48 -48.19 6.74 33.70
C PRO A 48 -48.32 8.14 34.27
N THR A 49 -48.31 8.23 35.57
CA THR A 49 -48.10 9.45 36.34
C THR A 49 -46.92 10.22 35.69
N GLN A 50 -47.16 11.44 35.31
CA GLN A 50 -46.11 12.36 34.83
C GLN A 50 -45.01 12.35 35.86
N VAL A 51 -43.89 11.75 35.52
CA VAL A 51 -42.61 11.93 36.23
C VAL A 51 -42.28 13.40 36.01
N ALA A 52 -42.23 14.18 37.07
CA ALA A 52 -41.78 15.54 37.06
C ALA A 52 -40.46 15.60 36.27
N VAL A 53 -40.39 16.44 35.25
CA VAL A 53 -39.12 16.75 34.57
C VAL A 53 -38.18 17.20 35.68
N ALA A 54 -37.16 16.42 35.96
CA ALA A 54 -36.11 16.78 36.91
C ALA A 54 -35.50 18.11 36.41
N ASP A 55 -35.46 19.08 37.29
CA ASP A 55 -34.80 20.35 37.06
C ASP A 55 -33.36 20.04 36.65
N ASN A 56 -32.92 20.43 35.48
CA ASN A 56 -31.61 20.10 34.91
C ASN A 56 -30.40 20.64 35.73
N ASN A 57 -30.66 21.25 36.88
CA ASN A 57 -29.68 21.85 37.78
C ASN A 57 -29.60 21.15 39.15
N SER A 58 -30.11 19.91 39.29
CA SER A 58 -29.91 19.15 40.53
C SER A 58 -28.51 18.54 40.57
N ILE A 59 -27.73 18.84 41.60
CA ILE A 59 -26.46 18.15 41.90
C ILE A 59 -26.78 16.96 42.79
N ASP A 60 -26.56 15.76 42.28
CA ASP A 60 -26.65 14.53 43.06
C ASP A 60 -25.37 14.37 43.90
N PHE A 61 -25.55 14.04 45.18
CA PHE A 61 -24.47 14.06 46.17
C PHE A 61 -24.44 12.75 46.96
N GLU A 62 -23.27 12.12 47.07
CA GLU A 62 -23.03 10.90 47.78
C GLU A 62 -21.74 11.06 48.65
N ALA A 63 -21.78 10.73 49.95
CA ALA A 63 -20.64 10.78 50.83
C ALA A 63 -20.78 9.81 52.01
N ASP A 64 -19.66 9.39 52.63
CA ASP A 64 -19.67 8.54 53.79
C ASP A 64 -20.12 9.29 55.07
N GLN A 65 -19.76 10.58 55.17
CA GLN A 65 -20.10 11.46 56.27
C GLN A 65 -20.47 12.85 55.76
N LEU A 66 -21.51 13.47 56.33
CA LEU A 66 -21.94 14.79 56.04
C LEU A 66 -22.06 15.60 57.33
N ASP A 67 -21.39 16.75 57.41
CA ASP A 67 -21.45 17.73 58.50
C ASP A 67 -22.06 19.02 57.95
N TYR A 68 -23.04 19.60 58.63
CA TYR A 68 -23.65 20.86 58.27
C TYR A 68 -23.52 21.89 59.39
N ASP A 69 -22.78 22.96 59.11
CA ASP A 69 -22.71 24.14 59.97
C ASP A 69 -23.82 25.13 59.60
N ALA A 70 -24.90 25.08 60.40
CA ALA A 70 -26.08 25.94 60.19
C ALA A 70 -25.82 27.42 60.45
N THR A 71 -24.71 27.80 61.12
CA THR A 71 -24.39 29.20 61.44
C THR A 71 -23.70 29.89 60.26
N ASN A 72 -22.83 29.16 59.58
CA ASN A 72 -22.06 29.68 58.45
C ASN A 72 -22.59 29.17 57.11
N GLU A 73 -23.64 28.36 57.12
CA GLU A 73 -24.23 27.68 55.93
C GLU A 73 -23.19 26.86 55.12
N ILE A 74 -22.29 26.14 55.82
CA ILE A 74 -21.26 25.33 55.19
C ILE A 74 -21.62 23.86 55.32
N ILE A 75 -21.59 23.15 54.20
CA ILE A 75 -21.74 21.71 54.13
C ILE A 75 -20.34 21.11 53.91
N THR A 76 -19.90 20.20 54.76
CA THR A 76 -18.66 19.46 54.61
C THR A 76 -18.98 17.96 54.48
N ALA A 77 -18.59 17.38 53.35
CA ALA A 77 -18.70 15.96 53.08
C ALA A 77 -17.34 15.31 53.16
N ARG A 78 -17.25 14.14 53.76
CA ARG A 78 -15.98 13.39 53.95
C ARG A 78 -16.16 11.93 53.58
N GLY A 79 -15.04 11.33 53.17
CA GLY A 79 -14.95 9.95 52.77
C GLY A 79 -14.94 9.82 51.25
N THR A 80 -15.67 8.85 50.67
CA THR A 80 -15.77 8.74 49.20
C THR A 80 -16.85 9.69 48.67
N VAL A 81 -16.48 10.97 48.53
CA VAL A 81 -17.47 11.98 48.06
C VAL A 81 -17.60 11.93 46.56
N ILE A 82 -18.85 11.85 46.06
CA ILE A 82 -19.17 11.89 44.62
C ILE A 82 -20.25 12.94 44.40
N LEU A 83 -19.95 13.93 43.57
CA LEU A 83 -20.93 14.88 43.04
C LEU A 83 -21.18 14.59 41.58
N ARG A 84 -22.43 14.62 41.17
CA ARG A 84 -22.83 14.44 39.77
C ARG A 84 -23.81 15.51 39.38
N ASN A 85 -23.56 16.12 38.23
CA ASN A 85 -24.53 16.87 37.45
C ASN A 85 -24.80 16.10 36.15
N ALA A 86 -25.82 16.42 35.39
CA ALA A 86 -26.23 15.68 34.18
C ALA A 86 -25.07 15.23 33.27
N ASP A 87 -24.05 16.04 33.15
CA ASP A 87 -22.96 15.87 32.17
C ASP A 87 -21.54 15.77 32.78
N ALA A 88 -21.37 16.03 34.08
CA ALA A 88 -20.08 16.06 34.75
C ALA A 88 -20.10 15.31 36.09
N SER A 89 -18.93 14.84 36.55
CA SER A 89 -18.81 14.22 37.86
C SER A 89 -17.49 14.58 38.54
N VAL A 90 -17.56 14.84 39.87
CA VAL A 90 -16.42 15.10 40.73
C VAL A 90 -16.35 14.01 41.80
N ARG A 91 -15.18 13.43 42.01
CA ARG A 91 -14.89 12.54 43.11
C ARG A 91 -13.73 13.12 43.93
N ALA A 92 -13.84 13.12 45.27
CA ALA A 92 -12.84 13.65 46.18
C ALA A 92 -12.88 12.92 47.51
N ASP A 93 -11.86 13.12 48.39
CA ASP A 93 -11.86 12.62 49.73
C ASP A 93 -12.64 13.52 50.69
N GLU A 94 -12.67 14.86 50.42
CA GLU A 94 -13.43 15.84 51.18
C GLU A 94 -13.97 16.92 50.23
N VAL A 95 -15.21 17.36 50.44
CA VAL A 95 -15.83 18.46 49.71
C VAL A 95 -16.48 19.40 50.74
N THR A 96 -16.16 20.68 50.65
CA THR A 96 -16.76 21.74 51.44
C THR A 96 -17.55 22.67 50.49
N TRP A 97 -18.83 22.85 50.76
CA TRP A 97 -19.70 23.76 50.02
C TRP A 97 -20.21 24.86 50.92
N ASN A 98 -19.84 26.07 50.57
CA ASN A 98 -20.34 27.27 51.21
C ASN A 98 -21.57 27.84 50.48
N ARG A 99 -22.74 27.61 51.00
CA ARG A 99 -24.01 28.01 50.35
C ARG A 99 -24.22 29.52 50.27
N ASN A 100 -23.54 30.31 51.11
CA ASN A 100 -23.62 31.75 51.08
C ASN A 100 -22.82 32.36 49.93
N THR A 101 -21.68 31.77 49.59
CA THR A 101 -20.79 32.25 48.52
C THR A 101 -20.93 31.47 47.25
N GLY A 102 -21.60 30.30 47.29
CA GLY A 102 -21.65 29.37 46.16
C GLY A 102 -20.32 28.64 45.90
N GLU A 103 -19.35 28.77 46.73
CA GLU A 103 -18.00 28.18 46.58
C GLU A 103 -17.99 26.73 47.03
N ILE A 104 -17.45 25.88 46.14
CA ILE A 104 -17.20 24.44 46.39
C ILE A 104 -15.70 24.19 46.36
N VAL A 105 -15.16 23.68 47.44
CA VAL A 105 -13.75 23.24 47.54
C VAL A 105 -13.72 21.74 47.67
N ALA A 106 -13.14 21.05 46.67
CA ALA A 106 -12.88 19.61 46.74
C ALA A 106 -11.40 19.37 46.95
N SER A 107 -11.05 18.48 47.84
CA SER A 107 -9.66 18.17 48.22
C SER A 107 -9.43 16.67 48.42
N GLY A 108 -8.18 16.24 48.21
CA GLY A 108 -7.73 14.86 48.31
C GLY A 108 -8.16 14.00 47.11
N ARG A 109 -7.20 13.58 46.31
CA ARG A 109 -7.39 12.70 45.14
C ARG A 109 -8.57 13.09 44.24
N VAL A 110 -8.71 14.37 43.94
CA VAL A 110 -9.83 14.90 43.17
C VAL A 110 -9.74 14.37 41.74
N ARG A 111 -10.86 13.80 41.29
CA ARG A 111 -11.05 13.40 39.90
C ARG A 111 -12.32 14.04 39.35
N PHE A 112 -12.17 14.91 38.38
CA PHE A 112 -13.26 15.53 37.64
C PHE A 112 -13.36 14.92 36.26
N VAL A 113 -14.57 14.58 35.78
CA VAL A 113 -14.83 14.09 34.43
C VAL A 113 -15.74 15.12 33.75
N ASP A 114 -15.28 15.67 32.62
CA ASP A 114 -16.04 16.65 31.85
C ASP A 114 -17.03 16.00 30.87
N ASN A 115 -17.89 16.82 30.26
CA ASN A 115 -18.93 16.42 29.31
C ASN A 115 -18.35 15.66 28.07
N ASN A 116 -17.08 15.86 27.72
CA ASN A 116 -16.40 15.20 26.62
C ASN A 116 -15.74 13.87 27.05
N GLY A 117 -15.79 13.54 28.35
CA GLY A 117 -15.19 12.35 28.94
C GLY A 117 -13.69 12.48 29.18
N ASN A 118 -13.13 13.69 29.17
CA ASN A 118 -11.77 13.94 29.63
C ASN A 118 -11.74 13.89 31.17
N GLN A 119 -10.61 13.46 31.72
CA GLN A 119 -10.45 13.29 33.16
C GLN A 119 -9.39 14.26 33.67
N ILE A 120 -9.75 15.03 34.67
CA ILE A 120 -8.87 15.97 35.35
C ILE A 120 -8.57 15.40 36.74
N PHE A 121 -7.32 15.26 37.07
CA PHE A 121 -6.81 14.80 38.38
C PHE A 121 -6.08 15.98 39.03
N THR A 122 -6.38 16.26 40.28
CA THR A 122 -5.73 17.30 41.06
C THR A 122 -5.81 16.96 42.56
N GLU A 123 -5.00 17.57 43.39
CA GLU A 123 -5.08 17.45 44.85
C GLU A 123 -6.15 18.40 45.45
N ARG A 124 -6.42 19.51 44.76
CA ARG A 124 -7.38 20.51 45.19
C ARG A 124 -7.99 21.25 44.04
N VAL A 125 -9.29 21.45 44.10
CA VAL A 125 -10.04 22.31 43.19
C VAL A 125 -11.02 23.17 43.93
N GLU A 126 -11.06 24.44 43.58
CA GLU A 126 -12.07 25.44 43.99
C GLU A 126 -12.96 25.73 42.83
N LEU A 127 -14.27 25.53 42.96
CA LEU A 127 -15.28 25.69 41.91
C LEU A 127 -16.44 26.54 42.40
N THR A 128 -17.17 27.16 41.48
CA THR A 128 -18.49 27.71 41.75
C THR A 128 -19.51 26.57 41.86
N ASP A 129 -20.68 26.82 42.48
CA ASP A 129 -21.75 25.82 42.67
C ASP A 129 -22.31 25.27 41.34
N GLU A 130 -22.17 25.97 40.22
CA GLU A 130 -22.49 25.48 38.87
C GLU A 130 -21.35 24.71 38.20
N PHE A 131 -20.19 24.55 38.84
CA PHE A 131 -18.96 23.95 38.28
C PHE A 131 -18.40 24.67 37.06
N GLU A 132 -18.83 25.90 36.80
CA GLU A 132 -18.51 26.65 35.57
C GLU A 132 -17.15 27.33 35.64
N ALA A 133 -16.76 27.86 36.80
CA ALA A 133 -15.50 28.54 36.99
C ALA A 133 -14.72 27.95 38.18
N GLY A 134 -13.39 28.07 38.17
CA GLY A 134 -12.59 27.54 39.27
C GLY A 134 -11.09 27.63 39.10
N ALA A 135 -10.37 27.36 40.21
CA ALA A 135 -8.91 27.26 40.22
C ALA A 135 -8.46 25.87 40.69
N MET A 136 -7.36 25.38 40.11
CA MET A 136 -6.77 24.06 40.36
C MET A 136 -5.26 24.17 40.50
N GLU A 137 -4.68 23.36 41.37
CA GLU A 137 -3.23 23.27 41.57
C GLU A 137 -2.73 21.85 41.25
N ASP A 138 -1.52 21.75 40.69
CA ASP A 138 -0.83 20.49 40.39
C ASP A 138 -1.75 19.47 39.68
N LEU A 139 -2.23 19.84 38.48
CA LEU A 139 -3.24 19.04 37.76
C LEU A 139 -2.68 18.26 36.60
N LEU A 140 -3.34 17.13 36.31
CA LEU A 140 -3.18 16.30 35.13
C LEU A 140 -4.51 16.13 34.40
N ILE A 141 -4.62 16.58 33.17
CA ILE A 141 -5.76 16.33 32.29
C ILE A 141 -5.44 15.16 31.36
N ALA A 142 -6.17 14.05 31.48
CA ALA A 142 -6.11 12.93 30.55
C ALA A 142 -7.20 13.07 29.49
N LEU A 143 -6.81 13.34 28.24
CA LEU A 143 -7.72 13.53 27.12
C LEU A 143 -8.25 12.19 26.62
N ARG A 144 -9.57 12.09 26.37
CA ARG A 144 -10.22 10.87 25.88
C ARG A 144 -9.65 10.36 24.55
N ALA A 145 -9.29 11.25 23.64
CA ALA A 145 -8.67 10.90 22.36
C ALA A 145 -7.18 10.54 22.46
N GLY A 146 -6.61 10.52 23.64
CA GLY A 146 -5.19 10.33 23.92
C GLY A 146 -4.47 11.66 24.13
N GLY A 147 -3.35 11.59 24.87
CA GLY A 147 -2.61 12.76 25.30
C GLY A 147 -2.93 13.17 26.73
N ARG A 148 -1.94 13.83 27.35
CA ARG A 148 -1.99 14.30 28.74
C ARG A 148 -1.44 15.71 28.82
N LEU A 149 -2.13 16.56 29.57
CA LEU A 149 -1.70 17.92 29.93
C LEU A 149 -1.46 17.93 31.42
N ALA A 150 -0.24 18.24 31.84
CA ALA A 150 0.08 18.50 33.21
C ALA A 150 0.39 19.99 33.38
N ALA A 151 -0.01 20.61 34.49
CA ALA A 151 0.28 22.01 34.78
C ALA A 151 0.40 22.25 36.26
N ARG A 152 1.17 23.30 36.63
CA ARG A 152 1.29 23.73 38.01
C ARG A 152 0.01 24.36 38.55
N SER A 153 -0.66 25.15 37.69
CA SER A 153 -1.94 25.75 38.05
C SER A 153 -2.84 25.85 36.83
N ALA A 154 -4.14 25.82 37.06
CA ALA A 154 -5.15 26.05 36.04
C ALA A 154 -6.27 26.92 36.61
N GLU A 155 -6.82 27.74 35.72
CA GLU A 155 -8.04 28.56 35.91
C GLU A 155 -9.05 28.12 34.86
N ARG A 156 -10.26 27.77 35.32
CA ARG A 156 -11.40 27.52 34.43
C ARG A 156 -12.29 28.75 34.40
N GLY A 157 -12.54 29.27 33.21
CA GLY A 157 -13.47 30.38 32.98
C GLY A 157 -14.92 29.91 32.91
N GLU A 158 -15.86 30.86 33.04
CA GLU A 158 -17.32 30.66 32.89
C GLU A 158 -17.68 30.10 31.49
N ASP A 159 -16.84 30.37 30.48
CA ASP A 159 -16.98 29.86 29.11
C ASP A 159 -16.48 28.41 28.97
N GLY A 160 -16.12 27.71 30.05
CA GLY A 160 -15.59 26.37 30.08
C GLY A 160 -14.14 26.24 29.62
N THR A 161 -13.47 27.29 29.16
CA THR A 161 -12.07 27.26 28.81
C THR A 161 -11.19 27.09 30.03
N ILE A 162 -10.12 26.30 29.90
CA ILE A 162 -9.15 26.05 30.95
C ILE A 162 -7.80 26.67 30.55
N MET A 163 -7.35 27.63 31.33
CA MET A 163 -6.05 28.27 31.16
C MET A 163 -5.04 27.62 32.12
N LEU A 164 -4.01 26.99 31.55
CA LEU A 164 -2.97 26.29 32.28
C LEU A 164 -1.66 27.10 32.27
N THR A 165 -1.02 27.19 33.38
CA THR A 165 0.29 27.88 33.55
C THR A 165 1.39 26.88 33.86
N ASP A 166 2.58 27.10 33.29
CA ASP A 166 3.71 26.18 33.36
C ASP A 166 3.31 24.74 33.02
N ALA A 167 2.79 24.58 31.79
CA ALA A 167 2.16 23.36 31.35
C ALA A 167 3.07 22.48 30.46
N ALA A 168 2.85 21.19 30.54
CA ALA A 168 3.48 20.19 29.69
C ALA A 168 2.42 19.29 29.03
N TYR A 169 2.55 19.06 27.73
CA TYR A 169 1.73 18.12 26.97
C TYR A 169 2.56 16.94 26.46
N SER A 170 2.05 15.73 26.60
CA SER A 170 2.60 14.55 25.94
C SER A 170 1.50 13.55 25.63
N ALA A 171 1.62 12.86 24.49
CA ALA A 171 0.77 11.70 24.18
C ALA A 171 1.41 10.37 24.60
N CYS A 172 2.54 10.43 25.29
CA CYS A 172 3.27 9.26 25.79
C CYS A 172 2.61 8.65 27.03
N ALA A 173 2.78 7.34 27.20
CA ALA A 173 2.49 6.72 28.49
C ALA A 173 3.46 7.25 29.55
N VAL A 174 2.94 7.64 30.70
CA VAL A 174 3.71 8.11 31.86
C VAL A 174 3.95 7.01 32.89
N THR A 175 3.47 5.79 32.59
CA THR A 175 3.72 4.59 33.37
C THR A 175 4.29 3.49 32.47
N ASP A 176 5.18 2.67 33.03
CA ASP A 176 5.72 1.50 32.34
C ASP A 176 4.75 0.30 32.38
N GLU A 177 5.15 -0.85 31.80
CA GLU A 177 4.38 -2.10 31.81
C GLU A 177 4.11 -2.66 33.21
N ASN A 178 4.89 -2.23 34.22
CA ASN A 178 4.76 -2.65 35.61
C ASN A 178 3.97 -1.64 36.46
N GLY A 179 3.48 -0.55 35.84
CA GLY A 179 2.77 0.53 36.53
C GLY A 179 3.67 1.52 37.27
N CYS A 180 4.98 1.48 37.06
CA CYS A 180 5.90 2.46 37.61
C CYS A 180 5.94 3.73 36.76
N ASP A 181 6.13 4.88 37.42
CA ASP A 181 6.23 6.17 36.74
C ASP A 181 7.38 6.18 35.73
N LYS A 182 7.11 6.71 34.55
CA LYS A 182 8.04 6.81 33.43
C LYS A 182 8.00 8.20 32.83
N ASP A 183 9.18 8.81 32.69
CA ASP A 183 9.29 10.05 31.93
C ASP A 183 8.91 9.83 30.44
N PRO A 184 8.08 10.71 29.85
CA PRO A 184 7.75 10.62 28.45
C PRO A 184 8.98 10.88 27.58
N SER A 185 9.15 10.10 26.50
CA SER A 185 10.26 10.26 25.56
C SER A 185 10.22 11.62 24.84
N TRP A 186 9.04 12.22 24.73
CA TRP A 186 8.87 13.60 24.31
C TRP A 186 7.75 14.29 25.08
N ARG A 187 7.90 15.59 25.27
CA ARG A 187 6.85 16.48 25.77
C ARG A 187 6.98 17.88 25.16
N ILE A 188 5.89 18.59 25.13
CA ILE A 188 5.84 19.99 24.74
C ILE A 188 5.61 20.78 26.03
N THR A 189 6.59 21.56 26.45
CA THR A 189 6.46 22.49 27.58
C THR A 189 6.02 23.86 27.06
N ALA A 190 5.22 24.57 27.82
CA ALA A 190 4.74 25.90 27.45
C ALA A 190 4.52 26.76 28.69
N ASP A 191 4.76 28.07 28.55
CA ASP A 191 4.49 29.04 29.61
C ASP A 191 3.00 29.13 29.92
N ARG A 192 2.17 29.00 28.88
CA ARG A 192 0.70 29.01 28.99
C ARG A 192 0.08 28.10 27.95
N VAL A 193 -0.94 27.35 28.37
CA VAL A 193 -1.78 26.54 27.48
C VAL A 193 -3.23 26.91 27.71
N THR A 194 -3.98 27.15 26.62
CA THR A 194 -5.42 27.35 26.68
C THR A 194 -6.10 26.12 26.09
N TYR A 195 -6.83 25.39 26.92
CA TYR A 195 -7.65 24.27 26.52
C TYR A 195 -9.12 24.70 26.41
N ASP A 196 -9.68 24.57 25.25
CA ASP A 196 -11.07 24.85 24.91
C ASP A 196 -11.76 23.49 24.63
N PRO A 197 -12.54 22.97 25.60
CA PRO A 197 -13.19 21.68 25.44
C PRO A 197 -14.30 21.68 24.39
N ASP A 198 -15.01 22.78 24.18
CA ASP A 198 -16.10 22.88 23.21
C ASP A 198 -15.57 22.92 21.78
N ALA A 199 -14.49 23.68 21.56
CA ALA A 199 -13.79 23.69 20.27
C ALA A 199 -12.89 22.46 20.07
N ASN A 200 -12.72 21.60 21.09
CA ASN A 200 -11.79 20.47 21.10
C ASN A 200 -10.36 20.89 20.73
N ARG A 201 -9.86 21.99 21.31
CA ARG A 201 -8.62 22.64 20.89
C ARG A 201 -7.75 23.03 22.07
N VAL A 202 -6.44 22.77 21.92
CA VAL A 202 -5.38 23.18 22.86
C VAL A 202 -4.44 24.13 22.14
N LYS A 203 -4.30 25.37 22.62
CA LYS A 203 -3.37 26.38 22.09
C LYS A 203 -2.21 26.57 23.04
N PHE A 204 -1.00 26.63 22.51
CA PHE A 204 0.23 26.76 23.28
C PHE A 204 0.88 28.14 23.07
N LYS A 205 1.32 28.76 24.13
CA LYS A 205 2.12 30.00 24.10
C LYS A 205 3.49 29.73 24.76
N GLY A 206 4.57 30.10 24.06
CA GLY A 206 5.92 29.78 24.53
C GLY A 206 6.27 28.29 24.43
N ALA A 207 5.69 27.58 23.45
CA ALA A 207 5.87 26.13 23.30
C ALA A 207 7.32 25.75 22.94
N MET A 208 7.86 24.75 23.63
CA MET A 208 9.17 24.13 23.39
C MET A 208 9.02 22.61 23.31
N LEU A 209 9.55 22.00 22.26
CA LEU A 209 9.68 20.55 22.18
C LEU A 209 10.85 20.09 23.04
N GLU A 210 10.59 19.18 23.95
CA GLU A 210 11.61 18.47 24.73
C GLU A 210 11.66 17.00 24.29
N LEU A 211 12.88 16.49 24.10
CA LEU A 211 13.15 15.07 23.82
C LEU A 211 14.08 14.55 24.90
N PHE A 212 13.67 13.47 25.57
CA PHE A 212 14.44 12.86 26.67
C PHE A 212 14.91 13.88 27.71
N GLY A 213 14.07 14.89 28.01
CA GLY A 213 14.35 15.97 28.96
C GLY A 213 15.15 17.15 28.42
N ALA A 214 15.65 17.09 27.17
CA ALA A 214 16.39 18.20 26.56
C ALA A 214 15.45 19.07 25.68
N ARG A 215 15.52 20.41 25.88
CA ARG A 215 14.78 21.38 25.03
C ARG A 215 15.45 21.50 23.67
N ILE A 216 14.74 21.11 22.60
CA ILE A 216 15.32 20.99 21.26
C ILE A 216 14.84 22.08 20.31
N LEU A 217 13.52 22.37 20.27
CA LEU A 217 12.95 23.20 19.22
C LEU A 217 11.80 24.07 19.75
N PRO A 218 11.82 25.39 19.50
CA PRO A 218 10.65 26.23 19.75
C PRO A 218 9.54 25.95 18.71
N LEU A 219 8.30 25.91 19.18
CA LEU A 219 7.12 25.62 18.36
C LEU A 219 6.13 26.80 18.39
N PRO A 220 6.44 27.92 17.72
CA PRO A 220 5.57 29.09 17.75
C PRO A 220 4.22 28.80 17.08
N GLY A 221 3.13 29.25 17.73
CA GLY A 221 1.78 29.12 17.16
C GLY A 221 1.22 27.69 17.16
N LEU A 222 1.81 26.79 17.96
CA LEU A 222 1.29 25.42 18.08
C LEU A 222 -0.13 25.41 18.60
N ALA A 223 -0.99 24.66 17.92
CA ALA A 223 -2.30 24.27 18.39
C ALA A 223 -2.54 22.80 18.07
N ILE A 224 -3.26 22.09 18.93
CA ILE A 224 -3.56 20.66 18.78
C ILE A 224 -5.05 20.45 19.00
N ARG A 225 -5.66 19.56 18.25
CA ARG A 225 -7.04 19.13 18.46
C ARG A 225 -7.11 17.92 19.37
N THR A 226 -8.06 17.96 20.31
CA THR A 226 -8.25 16.86 21.30
C THR A 226 -9.21 15.78 20.77
N ASP A 227 -9.91 16.04 19.66
CA ASP A 227 -10.80 15.09 19.00
C ASP A 227 -10.10 14.19 17.95
N GLY A 228 -8.78 14.33 17.82
CA GLY A 228 -7.97 13.56 16.86
C GLY A 228 -8.14 13.99 15.39
N ARG A 229 -8.88 15.04 15.11
CA ARG A 229 -9.00 15.59 13.75
C ARG A 229 -7.75 16.37 13.37
N ALA A 230 -7.40 16.32 12.09
CA ALA A 230 -6.28 17.11 11.58
C ALA A 230 -6.55 18.63 11.69
N GLU A 231 -5.52 19.40 11.98
CA GLU A 231 -5.52 20.85 11.99
C GLU A 231 -4.38 21.39 11.12
N SER A 232 -4.55 22.60 10.57
CA SER A 232 -3.53 23.25 9.76
C SER A 232 -2.29 23.56 10.59
N GLY A 233 -1.10 23.29 10.05
CA GLY A 233 0.15 23.55 10.77
C GLY A 233 1.38 23.04 10.03
N PHE A 234 2.55 23.34 10.58
CA PHE A 234 3.83 22.81 10.08
C PHE A 234 3.95 21.32 10.37
N LEU A 235 4.37 20.57 9.38
CA LEU A 235 4.77 19.17 9.53
C LEU A 235 6.22 19.08 10.02
N VAL A 236 6.59 17.91 10.52
CA VAL A 236 7.96 17.66 10.98
C VAL A 236 8.93 17.81 9.81
N PRO A 237 9.94 18.68 9.90
CA PRO A 237 10.88 18.89 8.82
C PRO A 237 11.73 17.64 8.58
N ASN A 238 12.09 17.41 7.33
CA ASN A 238 13.00 16.36 6.92
C ASN A 238 14.39 16.97 6.64
N ILE A 239 15.44 16.32 7.12
CA ILE A 239 16.83 16.73 6.91
C ILE A 239 17.57 15.60 6.21
N ARG A 240 18.17 15.91 5.08
CA ARG A 240 18.95 14.98 4.29
C ARG A 240 20.22 15.66 3.79
N PHE A 241 21.28 14.91 3.69
CA PHE A 241 22.50 15.31 3.00
C PHE A 241 22.77 14.31 1.87
N ASP A 242 22.95 14.79 0.67
CA ASP A 242 23.44 13.97 -0.43
C ASP A 242 24.62 14.65 -1.14
N GLN A 243 25.44 13.84 -1.79
CA GLN A 243 26.67 14.31 -2.42
C GLN A 243 26.42 15.24 -3.63
N VAL A 244 25.21 15.21 -4.19
CA VAL A 244 24.85 15.90 -5.44
C VAL A 244 24.13 17.23 -5.16
N ASN A 245 23.21 17.23 -4.17
CA ASN A 245 22.41 18.41 -3.82
C ASN A 245 22.88 19.11 -2.54
N GLY A 246 23.87 18.51 -1.84
CA GLY A 246 24.34 19.02 -0.56
C GLY A 246 23.35 18.76 0.59
N LEU A 247 23.33 19.70 1.54
CA LEU A 247 22.38 19.67 2.65
C LEU A 247 20.99 20.09 2.16
N GLU A 248 20.00 19.24 2.37
CA GLU A 248 18.58 19.50 2.14
C GLU A 248 17.84 19.68 3.47
N ILE A 249 17.08 20.75 3.56
CA ILE A 249 16.10 20.98 4.62
C ILE A 249 14.74 21.13 3.94
N GLN A 250 13.85 20.19 4.19
CA GLN A 250 12.47 20.19 3.68
C GLN A 250 11.51 20.57 4.79
N GLY A 251 10.73 21.62 4.56
CA GLY A 251 9.61 22.02 5.40
C GLY A 251 8.30 21.89 4.65
N GLU A 252 7.26 21.47 5.34
CA GLU A 252 5.92 21.33 4.79
C GLU A 252 4.89 21.99 5.71
N TYR A 253 3.90 22.63 5.11
CA TYR A 253 2.78 23.22 5.81
C TYR A 253 1.48 22.59 5.33
N TYR A 254 0.77 21.95 6.24
CA TYR A 254 -0.52 21.33 6.01
C TYR A 254 -1.64 22.37 6.21
N ILE A 255 -2.58 22.43 5.27
CA ILE A 255 -3.74 23.31 5.30
C ILE A 255 -5.00 22.45 5.21
N LYS A 256 -5.76 22.40 6.29
CA LYS A 256 -7.10 21.82 6.27
C LYS A 256 -8.06 22.80 5.62
N VAL A 257 -8.50 22.53 4.40
CA VAL A 257 -9.42 23.39 3.64
C VAL A 257 -10.87 23.09 4.04
N ALA A 258 -11.22 21.81 4.17
CA ALA A 258 -12.52 21.33 4.64
C ALA A 258 -12.34 19.96 5.33
N GLU A 259 -13.39 19.37 5.85
CA GLU A 259 -13.33 18.04 6.48
C GLU A 259 -12.87 16.92 5.52
N ASN A 260 -13.11 17.13 4.23
CA ASN A 260 -12.81 16.18 3.17
C ASN A 260 -11.78 16.72 2.15
N GLN A 261 -11.12 17.85 2.45
CA GLN A 261 -10.16 18.49 1.53
C GLN A 261 -8.99 19.06 2.31
N ASP A 262 -7.79 18.82 1.79
CA ASP A 262 -6.57 19.40 2.33
C ASP A 262 -5.56 19.77 1.23
N LEU A 263 -4.66 20.70 1.60
CA LEU A 263 -3.56 21.14 0.79
C LEU A 263 -2.27 21.10 1.63
N THR A 264 -1.25 20.41 1.15
CA THR A 264 0.10 20.46 1.74
C THR A 264 1.01 21.26 0.82
N LEU A 265 1.63 22.30 1.34
CA LEU A 265 2.64 23.08 0.63
C LEU A 265 4.01 22.73 1.20
N GLY A 266 4.96 22.38 0.34
CA GLY A 266 6.32 22.01 0.71
C GLY A 266 7.37 22.87 0.04
N ALA A 267 8.50 23.06 0.72
CA ALA A 267 9.69 23.65 0.17
C ALA A 267 10.93 22.92 0.66
N SER A 268 11.80 22.52 -0.26
CA SER A 268 13.13 21.98 0.02
C SER A 268 14.18 23.00 -0.38
N ILE A 269 15.07 23.31 0.56
CA ILE A 269 16.22 24.20 0.34
C ILE A 269 17.48 23.31 0.34
N TYR A 270 18.32 23.50 -0.65
CA TYR A 270 19.56 22.75 -0.87
C TYR A 270 20.77 23.67 -0.76
N SER A 271 21.91 23.16 -0.28
CA SER A 271 23.15 23.93 -0.28
C SER A 271 23.77 24.03 -1.70
N ASP A 272 23.61 23.00 -2.54
CA ASP A 272 24.28 22.86 -3.83
C ASP A 272 23.30 22.69 -5.02
N ALA A 273 22.02 22.94 -4.78
CA ALA A 273 20.97 22.90 -5.81
C ALA A 273 19.95 24.02 -5.63
N ALA A 274 19.21 24.32 -6.70
CA ALA A 274 18.11 25.28 -6.65
C ALA A 274 16.96 24.75 -5.73
N PRO A 275 16.25 25.66 -5.04
CA PRO A 275 15.13 25.27 -4.19
C PRO A 275 14.04 24.55 -4.98
N LEU A 276 13.42 23.54 -4.36
CA LEU A 276 12.28 22.80 -4.90
C LEU A 276 11.03 23.15 -4.10
N VAL A 277 9.96 23.53 -4.78
CA VAL A 277 8.65 23.71 -4.15
C VAL A 277 7.73 22.57 -4.53
N SER A 278 6.82 22.22 -3.62
CA SER A 278 5.81 21.20 -3.85
C SER A 278 4.45 21.61 -3.33
N ALA A 279 3.40 21.12 -3.95
CA ALA A 279 2.03 21.28 -3.49
C ALA A 279 1.28 19.96 -3.70
N GLN A 280 0.56 19.50 -2.69
CA GLN A 280 -0.29 18.33 -2.76
C GLN A 280 -1.71 18.70 -2.31
N TRP A 281 -2.65 18.53 -3.22
CA TRP A 281 -4.08 18.65 -2.96
C TRP A 281 -4.69 17.27 -2.84
N ARG A 282 -5.50 17.01 -1.79
CA ARG A 282 -6.29 15.79 -1.63
C ARG A 282 -7.76 16.14 -1.41
N HIS A 283 -8.63 15.37 -2.05
CA HIS A 283 -10.08 15.56 -1.91
C HIS A 283 -10.77 14.20 -1.84
N LEU A 284 -11.53 13.98 -0.78
CA LEU A 284 -12.45 12.86 -0.62
C LEU A 284 -13.85 13.33 -0.98
N THR A 285 -14.43 12.78 -2.04
CA THR A 285 -15.81 13.05 -2.48
C THR A 285 -16.72 11.92 -2.02
N GLU A 286 -18.04 12.10 -2.14
CA GLU A 286 -19.02 11.06 -1.82
C GLU A 286 -18.81 9.75 -2.64
N LYS A 287 -18.28 9.86 -3.86
CA LYS A 287 -18.10 8.73 -4.79
C LYS A 287 -16.68 8.28 -4.96
N GLY A 288 -15.71 8.91 -4.31
CA GLY A 288 -14.31 8.54 -4.47
C GLY A 288 -13.34 9.59 -3.94
N ALA A 289 -12.06 9.36 -4.22
CA ALA A 289 -11.00 10.25 -3.79
C ALA A 289 -10.02 10.53 -4.92
N TYR A 290 -9.43 11.72 -4.91
CA TYR A 290 -8.32 12.05 -5.79
C TYR A 290 -7.29 12.91 -5.09
N GLN A 291 -6.06 12.84 -5.60
CA GLN A 291 -4.97 13.73 -5.20
C GLN A 291 -4.23 14.28 -6.42
N ILE A 292 -3.72 15.48 -6.27
CA ILE A 292 -2.86 16.13 -7.25
C ILE A 292 -1.61 16.61 -6.53
N THR A 293 -0.43 16.19 -6.99
CA THR A 293 0.86 16.60 -6.41
C THR A 293 1.71 17.22 -7.52
N GLY A 294 2.19 18.41 -7.27
CA GLY A 294 3.09 19.14 -8.17
C GLY A 294 4.42 19.44 -7.50
N TYR A 295 5.50 19.40 -8.29
CA TYR A 295 6.84 19.85 -7.90
C TYR A 295 7.35 20.83 -8.94
N ALA A 296 8.04 21.87 -8.51
CA ALA A 296 8.61 22.87 -9.42
C ALA A 296 9.92 23.45 -8.89
N THR A 297 10.84 23.71 -9.80
CA THR A 297 12.11 24.39 -9.56
C THR A 297 12.58 25.10 -10.83
N SER A 298 13.65 25.90 -10.72
CA SER A 298 14.38 26.44 -11.87
C SER A 298 15.83 26.04 -11.73
N SER A 299 16.30 25.16 -12.59
CA SER A 299 17.67 24.63 -12.54
C SER A 299 18.15 24.16 -13.91
N ASN A 300 19.45 23.92 -14.04
CA ASN A 300 20.03 23.36 -15.25
C ASN A 300 19.52 21.95 -15.51
N ARG A 301 19.36 21.58 -16.76
CA ARG A 301 18.91 20.25 -17.16
C ARG A 301 19.89 19.59 -18.13
N VAL A 302 19.83 18.27 -18.22
CA VAL A 302 20.53 17.51 -19.26
C VAL A 302 19.71 17.55 -20.55
N SER A 303 20.36 17.81 -21.67
CA SER A 303 19.71 17.79 -22.98
C SER A 303 19.16 16.38 -23.28
N ASN A 304 18.11 16.29 -24.13
CA ASN A 304 17.47 15.03 -24.47
C ASN A 304 18.38 14.00 -25.16
N PHE A 305 19.52 14.45 -25.71
CA PHE A 305 20.45 13.64 -26.49
C PHE A 305 21.90 13.68 -25.99
N GLY A 306 22.18 14.22 -24.81
CA GLY A 306 23.51 14.31 -24.29
C GLY A 306 23.58 14.28 -22.77
N ALA A 307 24.71 13.81 -22.25
CA ALA A 307 24.96 13.76 -20.81
C ALA A 307 25.45 15.12 -20.26
N THR A 308 25.60 16.14 -21.11
CA THR A 308 26.12 17.47 -20.71
C THR A 308 24.98 18.36 -20.22
N PRO A 309 25.03 18.87 -18.98
CA PRO A 309 24.06 19.81 -18.46
C PRO A 309 24.05 21.12 -19.30
N THR A 310 22.86 21.71 -19.46
CA THR A 310 22.75 23.04 -20.05
C THR A 310 23.35 24.09 -19.10
N THR A 311 23.91 25.16 -19.65
CA THR A 311 24.42 26.28 -18.84
C THR A 311 23.31 27.24 -18.41
N GLN A 312 22.14 27.16 -19.02
CA GLN A 312 20.98 28.00 -18.70
C GLN A 312 20.02 27.26 -17.76
N SER A 313 19.50 28.02 -16.82
CA SER A 313 18.45 27.51 -15.90
C SER A 313 17.09 27.53 -16.58
N ASP A 314 16.45 26.39 -16.63
CA ASP A 314 15.10 26.22 -17.17
C ASP A 314 14.08 25.88 -16.06
N PRO A 315 12.80 26.24 -16.20
CA PRO A 315 11.78 25.74 -15.32
C PRO A 315 11.63 24.22 -15.48
N ARG A 316 11.69 23.51 -14.35
CA ARG A 316 11.58 22.04 -14.27
C ARG A 316 10.49 21.66 -13.30
N GLY A 317 9.79 20.58 -13.56
CA GLY A 317 8.72 20.15 -12.67
C GLY A 317 8.20 18.75 -12.96
N TYR A 318 7.32 18.31 -12.07
CA TYR A 318 6.62 17.05 -12.17
C TYR A 318 5.20 17.23 -11.68
N LEU A 319 4.25 16.71 -12.43
CA LEU A 319 2.83 16.62 -12.07
C LEU A 319 2.44 15.16 -11.91
N PHE A 320 1.89 14.85 -10.75
CA PHE A 320 1.26 13.56 -10.45
C PHE A 320 -0.16 13.78 -9.97
N ALA A 321 -1.13 13.22 -10.67
CA ALA A 321 -2.51 13.17 -10.21
C ALA A 321 -3.01 11.73 -10.29
N ASN A 322 -3.79 11.31 -9.32
CA ASN A 322 -4.48 10.01 -9.35
C ASN A 322 -5.81 10.11 -8.61
N GLY A 323 -6.74 9.27 -9.03
CA GLY A 323 -8.05 9.20 -8.40
C GLY A 323 -8.76 7.89 -8.68
N LYS A 324 -9.67 7.53 -7.77
CA LYS A 324 -10.59 6.42 -7.93
C LYS A 324 -11.98 6.85 -7.52
N PHE A 325 -12.95 6.57 -8.38
CA PHE A 325 -14.36 6.88 -8.18
C PHE A 325 -15.20 5.62 -8.35
N GLN A 326 -16.13 5.39 -7.42
CA GLN A 326 -17.10 4.31 -7.45
C GLN A 326 -18.46 4.93 -7.70
N PHE A 327 -19.02 4.73 -8.90
CA PHE A 327 -20.30 5.34 -9.29
C PHE A 327 -21.50 4.51 -8.83
N SER A 328 -21.32 3.17 -8.87
CA SER A 328 -22.24 2.16 -8.33
C SER A 328 -21.41 0.97 -7.81
N PRO A 329 -22.02 -0.05 -7.19
CA PRO A 329 -21.30 -1.27 -6.79
C PRO A 329 -20.51 -1.91 -7.93
N GLU A 330 -21.02 -1.82 -9.17
CA GLU A 330 -20.41 -2.45 -10.35
C GLU A 330 -19.45 -1.52 -11.09
N TRP A 331 -19.70 -0.18 -11.10
CA TRP A 331 -18.97 0.76 -11.92
C TRP A 331 -17.92 1.54 -11.16
N SER A 332 -16.69 1.48 -11.63
CA SER A 332 -15.58 2.30 -11.09
C SER A 332 -14.81 3.00 -12.22
N LEU A 333 -14.26 4.16 -11.89
CA LEU A 333 -13.31 4.89 -12.72
C LEU A 333 -12.02 5.09 -11.95
N THR A 334 -10.90 4.67 -12.52
CA THR A 334 -9.56 4.96 -12.01
C THR A 334 -8.78 5.77 -13.03
N GLY A 335 -8.00 6.72 -12.55
CA GLY A 335 -7.16 7.53 -13.42
C GLY A 335 -5.87 7.95 -12.74
N SER A 336 -4.82 8.11 -13.52
CA SER A 336 -3.57 8.72 -13.09
C SER A 336 -2.93 9.52 -14.21
N ILE A 337 -2.36 10.66 -13.87
CA ILE A 337 -1.57 11.51 -14.75
C ILE A 337 -0.18 11.63 -14.15
N ARG A 338 0.85 11.38 -14.96
CA ARG A 338 2.25 11.44 -14.54
C ARG A 338 3.06 12.09 -15.65
N LEU A 339 3.49 13.33 -15.42
CA LEU A 339 4.20 14.13 -16.42
C LEU A 339 5.41 14.82 -15.79
N ALA A 340 6.57 14.66 -16.38
CA ALA A 340 7.79 15.35 -15.99
C ALA A 340 8.26 16.29 -17.11
N SER A 341 8.84 17.40 -16.75
CA SER A 341 9.41 18.37 -17.68
C SER A 341 10.57 17.79 -18.50
N ASP A 342 11.33 16.91 -17.90
CA ASP A 342 12.52 16.28 -18.47
C ASP A 342 12.80 14.90 -17.86
N ARG A 343 13.75 14.17 -18.43
CA ARG A 343 14.04 12.76 -18.12
C ARG A 343 14.76 12.53 -16.80
N THR A 344 15.42 13.56 -16.26
CA THR A 344 16.28 13.42 -15.09
C THR A 344 15.72 14.07 -13.83
N PHE A 345 14.72 14.95 -13.96
CA PHE A 345 14.14 15.73 -12.86
C PHE A 345 13.80 14.88 -11.63
N LEU A 346 13.04 13.77 -11.84
CA LEU A 346 12.61 12.90 -10.74
C LEU A 346 13.78 12.25 -10.00
N ARG A 347 14.82 11.84 -10.73
CA ARG A 347 16.00 11.21 -10.15
C ARG A 347 16.92 12.24 -9.49
N ARG A 348 17.06 13.44 -10.11
CA ARG A 348 17.88 14.53 -9.59
C ARG A 348 17.43 14.97 -8.20
N TYR A 349 16.13 15.08 -7.98
CA TYR A 349 15.53 15.48 -6.71
C TYR A 349 15.05 14.30 -5.85
N ASP A 350 15.39 13.07 -6.22
CA ASP A 350 15.04 11.82 -5.52
C ASP A 350 13.52 11.66 -5.25
N ILE A 351 12.68 12.19 -6.15
CA ILE A 351 11.22 12.09 -6.09
C ILE A 351 10.76 10.69 -6.49
N SER A 352 11.29 10.17 -7.60
CA SER A 352 11.05 8.82 -8.09
C SER A 352 12.23 8.33 -8.93
N ARG A 353 12.38 7.00 -9.02
CA ARG A 353 13.40 6.33 -9.84
C ARG A 353 12.81 5.62 -11.05
N ASP A 354 11.54 5.85 -11.32
CA ASP A 354 10.89 5.28 -12.49
C ASP A 354 11.64 5.69 -13.76
N ASP A 355 11.77 4.76 -14.68
CA ASP A 355 12.32 5.01 -16.01
C ASP A 355 11.24 5.31 -17.06
N ARG A 356 9.96 5.17 -16.66
CA ARG A 356 8.77 5.45 -17.47
C ARG A 356 7.65 5.98 -16.60
N LEU A 357 6.95 7.00 -17.08
CA LEU A 357 5.78 7.57 -16.43
C LEU A 357 4.54 7.20 -17.22
N ARG A 358 3.73 6.31 -16.69
CA ARG A 358 2.48 5.89 -17.33
C ARG A 358 1.31 6.67 -16.76
N SER A 359 0.65 7.43 -17.62
CA SER A 359 -0.66 8.05 -17.36
C SER A 359 -1.75 7.11 -17.85
N THR A 360 -2.78 6.89 -17.05
CA THR A 360 -3.83 5.91 -17.35
C THR A 360 -5.21 6.45 -17.01
N ILE A 361 -6.20 6.01 -17.77
CA ILE A 361 -7.62 6.11 -17.42
C ILE A 361 -8.24 4.74 -17.65
N ASN A 362 -9.07 4.28 -16.74
CA ASN A 362 -9.79 3.01 -16.86
C ASN A 362 -11.19 3.14 -16.26
N LEU A 363 -12.20 2.98 -17.09
CA LEU A 363 -13.59 2.79 -16.70
C LEU A 363 -13.86 1.29 -16.66
N GLU A 364 -14.25 0.78 -15.51
CA GLU A 364 -14.42 -0.64 -15.26
C GLU A 364 -15.82 -0.93 -14.73
N ARG A 365 -16.42 -2.00 -15.26
CA ARG A 365 -17.64 -2.60 -14.73
C ARG A 365 -17.37 -4.05 -14.37
N ILE A 366 -17.68 -4.39 -13.14
CA ILE A 366 -17.62 -5.77 -12.62
C ILE A 366 -18.99 -6.12 -12.11
N ASP A 367 -19.53 -7.22 -12.63
CA ASP A 367 -20.82 -7.77 -12.30
C ASP A 367 -20.65 -9.28 -12.03
N ASP A 368 -21.66 -9.97 -11.54
CA ASP A 368 -21.60 -11.40 -11.17
C ASP A 368 -21.08 -12.28 -12.31
N ASN A 369 -21.48 -11.98 -13.53
CA ASN A 369 -21.16 -12.76 -14.73
C ASN A 369 -20.46 -11.99 -15.83
N SER A 370 -20.22 -10.70 -15.68
CA SER A 370 -19.58 -9.88 -16.71
C SER A 370 -18.48 -8.96 -16.18
N TYR A 371 -17.50 -8.77 -17.02
CA TYR A 371 -16.40 -7.81 -16.84
C TYR A 371 -16.28 -6.92 -18.07
N LEU A 372 -16.20 -5.62 -17.88
CA LEU A 372 -15.92 -4.65 -18.92
C LEU A 372 -14.84 -3.69 -18.44
N SER A 373 -13.83 -3.46 -19.26
CA SER A 373 -12.81 -2.41 -19.08
C SER A 373 -12.71 -1.59 -20.37
N LEU A 374 -12.82 -0.28 -20.22
CA LEU A 374 -12.50 0.69 -21.26
C LEU A 374 -11.36 1.57 -20.74
N ALA A 375 -10.19 1.37 -21.29
CA ALA A 375 -8.97 1.99 -20.82
C ALA A 375 -8.24 2.76 -21.92
N GLY A 376 -7.36 3.65 -21.46
CA GLY A 376 -6.37 4.30 -22.30
C GLY A 376 -5.14 4.63 -21.50
N TRP A 377 -3.96 4.65 -22.13
CA TRP A 377 -2.74 5.07 -21.47
C TRP A 377 -1.74 5.71 -22.42
N ALA A 378 -1.00 6.66 -21.86
CA ALA A 378 0.16 7.27 -22.48
C ALA A 378 1.38 7.05 -21.57
N THR A 379 2.53 6.81 -22.16
CA THR A 379 3.77 6.61 -21.40
C THR A 379 4.81 7.64 -21.83
N GLN A 380 5.34 8.40 -20.88
CA GLN A 380 6.51 9.21 -21.07
C GLN A 380 7.76 8.42 -20.69
N THR A 381 8.73 8.25 -21.60
CA THR A 381 10.01 7.61 -21.27
C THR A 381 10.94 8.59 -20.59
N LEU A 382 11.59 8.14 -19.51
CA LEU A 382 12.67 8.87 -18.82
C LEU A 382 14.05 8.27 -19.12
N ARG A 383 14.14 7.27 -19.98
CA ARG A 383 15.40 6.68 -20.44
C ARG A 383 16.09 7.67 -21.37
N ILE A 384 17.35 8.01 -21.08
CA ILE A 384 18.12 9.06 -21.77
C ILE A 384 18.25 8.77 -23.27
N ASN A 385 18.46 7.50 -23.64
CA ASN A 385 18.69 7.08 -25.02
C ASN A 385 17.43 6.56 -25.75
N ALA A 386 16.24 6.62 -25.12
CA ALA A 386 15.03 6.16 -25.74
C ALA A 386 14.32 7.26 -26.53
N ASP A 387 13.78 6.93 -27.70
CA ASP A 387 12.98 7.85 -28.47
C ASP A 387 11.51 7.86 -27.99
N GLN A 388 11.03 9.04 -27.58
CA GLN A 388 9.62 9.21 -27.15
C GLN A 388 8.64 8.99 -28.31
N GLY A 389 9.07 9.26 -29.53
CA GLY A 389 8.22 9.06 -30.73
C GLY A 389 7.85 7.60 -30.97
N GLN A 390 8.69 6.66 -30.53
CA GLN A 390 8.45 5.22 -30.64
C GLN A 390 7.57 4.66 -29.51
N VAL A 391 7.30 5.43 -28.46
CA VAL A 391 6.46 4.97 -27.34
C VAL A 391 4.99 5.12 -27.69
N PRO A 392 4.19 4.05 -27.69
CA PRO A 392 2.82 4.12 -28.15
C PRO A 392 1.88 4.83 -27.17
N LEU A 393 0.93 5.57 -27.73
CA LEU A 393 -0.33 5.93 -27.09
C LEU A 393 -1.33 4.80 -27.33
N ALA A 394 -1.90 4.25 -26.28
CA ALA A 394 -2.92 3.20 -26.36
C ALA A 394 -4.30 3.76 -26.06
N VAL A 395 -5.12 3.97 -27.07
CA VAL A 395 -6.50 4.51 -26.97
C VAL A 395 -7.32 4.14 -28.22
N PRO A 396 -8.47 3.46 -28.08
CA PRO A 396 -8.96 2.78 -26.87
C PRO A 396 -8.27 1.43 -26.64
N ALA A 397 -8.31 0.98 -25.39
CA ALA A 397 -8.10 -0.41 -25.02
C ALA A 397 -9.40 -0.90 -24.35
N PHE A 398 -10.06 -1.85 -24.97
CA PHE A 398 -11.34 -2.38 -24.50
C PHE A 398 -11.22 -3.88 -24.27
N ASP A 399 -11.73 -4.37 -23.14
CA ASP A 399 -11.86 -5.80 -22.82
C ASP A 399 -13.26 -6.05 -22.26
N TYR A 400 -13.97 -7.00 -22.84
CA TYR A 400 -15.28 -7.43 -22.37
C TYR A 400 -15.32 -8.94 -22.27
N ARG A 401 -15.79 -9.45 -21.15
CA ARG A 401 -15.98 -10.88 -20.88
C ARG A 401 -17.35 -11.09 -20.27
N TYR A 402 -18.06 -12.11 -20.75
CA TYR A 402 -19.37 -12.47 -20.28
C TYR A 402 -19.48 -13.99 -20.16
N ASN A 403 -19.73 -14.46 -18.94
CA ASN A 403 -20.04 -15.86 -18.67
C ASN A 403 -21.55 -16.06 -18.76
N LEU A 404 -22.01 -16.97 -19.61
CA LEU A 404 -23.41 -17.29 -19.67
C LEU A 404 -23.86 -17.91 -18.34
N GLU A 405 -25.04 -17.50 -17.85
CA GLU A 405 -25.61 -17.99 -16.58
C GLU A 405 -25.99 -19.47 -16.68
N ASP A 406 -26.61 -19.85 -17.80
CA ASP A 406 -27.02 -21.23 -18.03
C ASP A 406 -25.89 -22.05 -18.65
N PRO A 407 -25.65 -23.29 -18.15
CA PRO A 407 -24.67 -24.19 -18.73
C PRO A 407 -24.98 -24.54 -20.19
N VAL A 408 -24.00 -24.40 -21.06
CA VAL A 408 -24.09 -24.82 -22.45
C VAL A 408 -23.51 -26.23 -22.61
N VAL A 409 -24.31 -27.21 -22.97
CA VAL A 409 -23.90 -28.64 -23.06
C VAL A 409 -23.19 -29.11 -21.79
N GLY A 410 -23.70 -28.66 -20.60
CA GLY A 410 -23.17 -29.00 -19.30
C GLY A 410 -21.88 -28.25 -18.89
N GLY A 411 -21.34 -27.39 -19.74
CA GLY A 411 -20.14 -26.60 -19.49
C GLY A 411 -20.42 -25.11 -19.42
N THR A 412 -19.44 -24.35 -18.95
CA THR A 412 -19.48 -22.86 -18.87
C THR A 412 -19.06 -22.27 -20.20
N LEU A 413 -19.85 -21.39 -20.78
CA LEU A 413 -19.51 -20.64 -21.99
C LEU A 413 -19.19 -19.20 -21.64
N GLN A 414 -17.98 -18.77 -21.97
CA GLN A 414 -17.51 -17.38 -21.86
C GLN A 414 -17.40 -16.75 -23.25
N LEU A 415 -18.00 -15.60 -23.41
CA LEU A 415 -17.84 -14.74 -24.58
C LEU A 415 -16.80 -13.66 -24.26
N GLN A 416 -15.94 -13.35 -25.22
CA GLN A 416 -14.92 -12.32 -25.07
C GLN A 416 -14.88 -11.42 -26.31
N ALA A 417 -14.73 -10.11 -26.08
CA ALA A 417 -14.42 -9.13 -27.12
C ALA A 417 -13.30 -8.20 -26.60
N ASN A 418 -12.37 -7.87 -27.47
CA ASN A 418 -11.24 -7.01 -27.12
C ASN A 418 -10.89 -6.10 -28.30
N THR A 419 -10.51 -4.86 -27.98
CA THR A 419 -9.89 -3.96 -28.98
C THR A 419 -8.66 -3.29 -28.35
N LEU A 420 -7.68 -3.00 -29.19
CA LEU A 420 -6.48 -2.23 -28.82
C LEU A 420 -6.06 -1.38 -30.02
N SER A 421 -5.90 -0.07 -29.79
CA SER A 421 -5.33 0.84 -30.77
C SER A 421 -4.05 1.44 -30.20
N LEU A 422 -2.94 1.21 -30.86
CA LEU A 422 -1.62 1.74 -30.55
C LEU A 422 -1.22 2.70 -31.65
N ILE A 423 -0.96 3.96 -31.27
CA ILE A 423 -0.58 5.04 -32.18
C ILE A 423 0.77 5.57 -31.76
N ARG A 424 1.71 5.71 -32.68
CA ARG A 424 3.06 6.25 -32.47
C ARG A 424 3.30 7.48 -33.33
N LYS A 425 4.13 8.37 -32.84
CA LYS A 425 4.58 9.51 -33.67
C LYS A 425 5.59 9.05 -34.72
N ASP A 426 6.53 8.19 -34.30
CA ASP A 426 7.64 7.72 -35.13
C ASP A 426 7.74 6.18 -34.95
N GLY A 427 6.90 5.42 -35.65
CA GLY A 427 6.87 3.97 -35.50
C GLY A 427 5.65 3.31 -36.11
N GLN A 428 5.59 2.01 -35.96
CA GLN A 428 4.47 1.18 -36.44
C GLN A 428 3.20 1.45 -35.63
N ASP A 429 2.11 1.78 -36.29
CA ASP A 429 0.78 1.85 -35.72
C ASP A 429 0.09 0.49 -35.82
N THR A 430 -0.65 0.13 -34.79
CA THR A 430 -1.38 -1.15 -34.75
C THR A 430 -2.76 -0.97 -34.15
N GLN A 431 -3.77 -1.41 -34.89
CA GLN A 431 -5.15 -1.51 -34.43
C GLN A 431 -5.55 -2.97 -34.45
N ARG A 432 -6.10 -3.46 -33.36
CA ARG A 432 -6.57 -4.83 -33.22
C ARG A 432 -7.98 -4.85 -32.66
N ALA A 433 -8.81 -5.73 -33.19
CA ALA A 433 -10.08 -6.14 -32.60
C ALA A 433 -10.25 -7.64 -32.72
N PHE A 434 -10.83 -8.27 -31.71
CA PHE A 434 -11.23 -9.65 -31.78
C PHE A 434 -12.52 -9.93 -31.01
N ALA A 435 -13.22 -10.98 -31.42
CA ALA A 435 -14.29 -11.59 -30.66
C ALA A 435 -14.11 -13.11 -30.64
N GLY A 436 -14.48 -13.73 -29.52
CA GLY A 436 -14.30 -15.16 -29.32
C GLY A 436 -15.24 -15.75 -28.30
N ALA A 437 -15.24 -17.07 -28.24
CA ALA A 437 -15.98 -17.86 -27.28
C ALA A 437 -15.08 -18.98 -26.75
N LYS A 438 -15.10 -19.17 -25.43
CA LYS A 438 -14.42 -20.27 -24.73
C LYS A 438 -15.45 -21.07 -23.96
N TRP A 439 -15.45 -22.39 -24.20
CA TRP A 439 -16.28 -23.34 -23.50
C TRP A 439 -15.43 -24.29 -22.67
N ASP A 440 -15.78 -24.45 -21.40
CA ASP A 440 -15.09 -25.34 -20.47
C ASP A 440 -16.11 -26.28 -19.81
N LEU A 441 -15.90 -27.60 -19.94
CA LEU A 441 -16.64 -28.62 -19.21
C LEU A 441 -15.72 -29.33 -18.23
N ARG A 442 -15.98 -29.18 -16.96
CA ARG A 442 -15.22 -29.86 -15.89
C ARG A 442 -16.08 -30.95 -15.27
N THR A 443 -15.56 -32.18 -15.27
CA THR A 443 -16.25 -33.35 -14.73
C THR A 443 -15.33 -34.20 -13.86
N LEU A 444 -15.92 -34.89 -12.88
CA LEU A 444 -15.23 -35.86 -12.04
C LEU A 444 -15.60 -37.28 -12.52
N THR A 445 -14.59 -38.08 -12.82
CA THR A 445 -14.81 -39.48 -13.20
C THR A 445 -15.02 -40.37 -11.99
N GLY A 446 -15.57 -41.57 -12.18
CA GLY A 446 -15.73 -42.56 -11.11
C GLY A 446 -14.41 -43.06 -10.47
N LEU A 447 -13.26 -42.79 -11.11
CA LEU A 447 -11.91 -43.11 -10.60
C LEU A 447 -11.28 -41.91 -9.86
N GLY A 448 -12.00 -40.79 -9.69
CA GLY A 448 -11.50 -39.61 -8.97
C GLY A 448 -10.66 -38.67 -9.83
N GLN A 449 -10.62 -38.87 -11.14
CA GLN A 449 -9.94 -37.96 -12.06
C GLN A 449 -10.81 -36.72 -12.33
N VAL A 450 -10.21 -35.56 -12.29
CA VAL A 450 -10.83 -34.30 -12.73
C VAL A 450 -10.47 -34.09 -14.21
N VAL A 451 -11.46 -34.18 -15.08
CA VAL A 451 -11.28 -33.98 -16.52
C VAL A 451 -11.91 -32.66 -16.94
N THR A 452 -11.12 -31.79 -17.56
CA THR A 452 -11.59 -30.54 -18.15
C THR A 452 -11.46 -30.59 -19.65
N LEU A 453 -12.56 -30.44 -20.36
CA LEU A 453 -12.61 -30.26 -21.80
C LEU A 453 -12.73 -28.77 -22.10
N THR A 454 -11.87 -28.25 -22.95
CA THR A 454 -11.91 -26.84 -23.37
C THR A 454 -12.01 -26.74 -24.87
N GLY A 455 -12.92 -25.89 -25.33
CA GLY A 455 -13.03 -25.44 -26.72
C GLY A 455 -12.92 -23.92 -26.78
N LEU A 456 -12.09 -23.38 -27.66
CA LEU A 456 -11.95 -21.95 -27.89
C LEU A 456 -12.01 -21.65 -29.38
N VAL A 457 -12.78 -20.63 -29.74
CA VAL A 457 -12.81 -20.05 -31.08
C VAL A 457 -12.69 -18.54 -30.98
N ARG A 458 -11.90 -17.92 -31.87
CA ARG A 458 -11.70 -16.48 -31.93
C ARG A 458 -11.44 -15.99 -33.32
N GLY A 459 -12.02 -14.87 -33.69
CA GLY A 459 -11.76 -14.18 -34.95
C GLY A 459 -11.07 -12.84 -34.66
N ASP A 460 -9.91 -12.61 -35.28
CA ASP A 460 -9.09 -11.41 -35.10
C ASP A 460 -9.07 -10.59 -36.40
N ILE A 461 -9.10 -9.27 -36.29
CA ILE A 461 -8.84 -8.31 -37.35
C ILE A 461 -7.79 -7.30 -36.89
N TYR A 462 -6.82 -7.05 -37.75
CA TYR A 462 -5.75 -6.09 -37.55
C TYR A 462 -5.68 -5.08 -38.65
N ASN A 463 -5.29 -3.87 -38.34
CA ASN A 463 -4.85 -2.86 -39.32
C ASN A 463 -3.48 -2.32 -38.83
N THR A 464 -2.48 -2.38 -39.69
CA THR A 464 -1.11 -2.04 -39.34
C THR A 464 -0.52 -1.10 -40.37
N ASN A 465 0.10 -0.02 -39.94
CA ASN A 465 0.75 0.96 -40.80
C ASN A 465 2.21 1.13 -40.37
N ASP A 466 3.06 1.53 -41.30
CA ASP A 466 4.51 1.82 -41.09
C ASP A 466 5.27 0.63 -40.49
N THR A 467 4.98 -0.58 -40.92
CA THR A 467 5.57 -1.83 -40.39
C THR A 467 7.08 -1.88 -40.51
N LEU A 468 7.67 -1.23 -41.53
CA LEU A 468 9.13 -1.17 -41.71
C LEU A 468 9.87 -0.38 -40.60
N SER A 469 9.17 0.45 -39.87
CA SER A 469 9.71 1.17 -38.70
C SER A 469 10.04 0.24 -37.52
N THR A 470 9.46 -0.97 -37.50
CA THR A 470 9.81 -1.99 -36.51
C THR A 470 11.06 -2.74 -36.98
N VAL A 471 12.16 -2.64 -36.21
CA VAL A 471 13.46 -3.23 -36.58
C VAL A 471 13.39 -4.75 -36.66
N THR A 472 12.79 -5.39 -35.68
CA THR A 472 12.70 -6.85 -35.58
C THR A 472 11.61 -7.38 -36.47
N ALA A 473 11.99 -8.08 -37.56
CA ALA A 473 11.10 -8.51 -38.62
C ALA A 473 9.93 -9.38 -38.14
N VAL A 474 10.15 -10.28 -37.16
CA VAL A 474 9.11 -11.17 -36.61
C VAL A 474 8.00 -10.42 -35.83
N TYR A 475 8.18 -9.14 -35.54
CA TYR A 475 7.16 -8.34 -34.83
C TYR A 475 6.31 -7.46 -35.76
N ARG A 476 6.69 -7.31 -37.02
CA ARG A 476 6.09 -6.36 -37.95
C ARG A 476 4.64 -6.68 -38.30
N GLY A 477 4.36 -7.93 -38.67
CA GLY A 477 3.14 -8.28 -39.35
C GLY A 477 3.09 -7.78 -40.82
N ASN A 478 1.94 -7.89 -41.47
CA ASN A 478 1.70 -7.38 -42.81
C ASN A 478 1.15 -5.96 -42.75
N GLU A 479 1.55 -5.12 -43.71
CA GLU A 479 0.97 -3.78 -43.90
C GLU A 479 -0.50 -3.86 -44.27
N GLY A 480 -1.34 -2.96 -43.70
CA GLY A 480 -2.77 -2.88 -43.98
C GLY A 480 -3.62 -3.88 -43.20
N TRP A 481 -4.74 -4.26 -43.75
CA TRP A 481 -5.71 -5.12 -43.08
C TRP A 481 -5.35 -6.60 -43.15
N THR A 482 -5.35 -7.25 -41.99
CA THR A 482 -5.10 -8.69 -41.87
C THR A 482 -6.13 -9.32 -40.96
N THR A 483 -6.61 -10.52 -41.30
CA THR A 483 -7.54 -11.29 -40.47
C THR A 483 -6.93 -12.64 -40.09
N ARG A 484 -7.31 -13.13 -38.93
CA ARG A 484 -6.88 -14.44 -38.42
C ARG A 484 -8.03 -15.12 -37.69
N GLY A 485 -8.26 -16.40 -37.96
CA GLY A 485 -9.14 -17.27 -37.18
C GLY A 485 -8.31 -18.14 -36.28
N VAL A 486 -8.70 -18.28 -35.02
CA VAL A 486 -8.09 -19.14 -34.01
C VAL A 486 -9.11 -20.16 -33.54
N ALA A 487 -8.73 -21.43 -33.51
CA ALA A 487 -9.48 -22.49 -32.86
C ALA A 487 -8.55 -23.35 -32.01
N THR A 488 -8.95 -23.67 -30.79
CA THR A 488 -8.15 -24.51 -29.88
C THR A 488 -9.07 -25.49 -29.17
N ALA A 489 -8.68 -26.75 -29.14
CA ALA A 489 -9.32 -27.77 -28.32
C ALA A 489 -8.31 -28.34 -27.31
N ALA A 490 -8.76 -28.59 -26.08
CA ALA A 490 -7.90 -29.17 -25.05
C ALA A 490 -8.64 -30.16 -24.17
N VAL A 491 -7.88 -31.16 -23.71
CA VAL A 491 -8.28 -32.10 -22.68
C VAL A 491 -7.25 -32.04 -21.57
N ASP A 492 -7.65 -31.73 -20.37
CA ASP A 492 -6.81 -31.63 -19.17
C ASP A 492 -7.29 -32.67 -18.14
N ILE A 493 -6.41 -33.51 -17.68
CA ILE A 493 -6.70 -34.58 -16.73
C ILE A 493 -5.81 -34.39 -15.51
N GLU A 494 -6.41 -34.14 -14.37
CA GLU A 494 -5.76 -34.10 -13.07
C GLU A 494 -6.26 -35.29 -12.22
N TRP A 495 -5.32 -35.93 -11.52
CA TRP A 495 -5.68 -37.06 -10.65
C TRP A 495 -5.17 -36.84 -9.23
N PRO A 496 -5.95 -36.18 -8.34
CA PRO A 496 -5.54 -35.89 -6.98
C PRO A 496 -5.57 -37.15 -6.09
N PHE A 497 -4.42 -37.51 -5.53
CA PHE A 497 -4.26 -38.52 -4.51
C PHE A 497 -3.98 -37.86 -3.18
N VAL A 498 -4.77 -38.18 -2.16
CA VAL A 498 -4.63 -37.67 -0.80
C VAL A 498 -4.21 -38.82 0.12
N GLY A 499 -3.23 -38.59 0.94
CA GLY A 499 -2.73 -39.57 1.90
C GLY A 499 -1.98 -38.94 3.06
N GLU A 500 -1.66 -39.76 4.05
CA GLU A 500 -0.86 -39.35 5.19
C GLU A 500 0.56 -39.92 5.06
N ALA A 501 1.55 -39.03 5.08
CA ALA A 501 2.96 -39.40 5.11
C ALA A 501 3.79 -38.28 5.74
N PHE A 502 5.00 -38.61 6.20
CA PHE A 502 5.94 -37.67 6.80
C PHE A 502 5.37 -36.83 7.97
N GLY A 503 4.37 -37.40 8.69
CA GLY A 503 3.71 -36.76 9.82
C GLY A 503 2.73 -35.64 9.44
N GLY A 504 2.20 -35.66 8.24
CA GLY A 504 1.20 -34.71 7.76
C GLY A 504 0.39 -35.26 6.59
N THR A 505 -0.58 -34.46 6.14
CA THR A 505 -1.39 -34.74 4.95
C THR A 505 -0.63 -34.33 3.70
N GLN A 506 -0.55 -35.25 2.74
CA GLN A 506 0.01 -34.96 1.43
C GLN A 506 -1.03 -35.07 0.33
N VAL A 507 -0.89 -34.26 -0.69
CA VAL A 507 -1.65 -34.32 -1.93
C VAL A 507 -0.66 -34.44 -3.09
N LEU A 508 -0.76 -35.52 -3.85
CA LEU A 508 -0.03 -35.69 -5.12
C LEU A 508 -1.06 -35.63 -6.24
N LYS A 509 -0.82 -34.73 -7.19
CA LYS A 509 -1.72 -34.48 -8.31
C LYS A 509 -0.96 -34.56 -9.63
N PRO A 510 -0.78 -35.77 -10.21
CA PRO A 510 -0.36 -35.90 -11.59
C PRO A 510 -1.33 -35.20 -12.53
N ARG A 511 -0.81 -34.57 -13.57
CA ARG A 511 -1.56 -33.81 -14.56
C ARG A 511 -1.03 -34.09 -15.95
N VAL A 512 -1.94 -34.31 -16.88
CA VAL A 512 -1.66 -34.45 -18.32
C VAL A 512 -2.66 -33.62 -19.10
N GLN A 513 -2.14 -32.81 -20.02
CA GLN A 513 -2.95 -31.95 -20.87
C GLN A 513 -2.58 -32.21 -22.34
N LEU A 514 -3.61 -32.41 -23.18
CA LEU A 514 -3.49 -32.42 -24.64
C LEU A 514 -4.14 -31.13 -25.17
N VAL A 515 -3.40 -30.36 -25.96
CA VAL A 515 -3.90 -29.17 -26.65
C VAL A 515 -3.67 -29.32 -28.13
N ALA A 516 -4.66 -28.95 -28.94
CA ALA A 516 -4.56 -28.96 -30.39
C ALA A 516 -5.18 -27.69 -31.01
N SER A 517 -4.44 -27.05 -31.89
CA SER A 517 -4.86 -25.88 -32.69
C SER A 517 -4.43 -26.09 -34.15
N PRO A 518 -5.21 -25.65 -35.15
CA PRO A 518 -4.75 -25.64 -36.53
C PRO A 518 -3.55 -24.69 -36.69
N ALA A 519 -2.80 -24.85 -37.76
CA ALA A 519 -1.72 -23.94 -38.12
C ALA A 519 -2.22 -22.51 -38.32
N LEU A 520 -1.56 -21.55 -37.67
CA LEU A 520 -1.96 -20.14 -37.65
C LEU A 520 -0.98 -19.25 -38.41
N ARG A 521 -1.50 -18.19 -39.00
CA ARG A 521 -0.68 -17.17 -39.66
C ARG A 521 -0.16 -16.14 -38.65
N ASN A 522 0.62 -16.62 -37.65
CA ASN A 522 1.10 -15.78 -36.57
C ASN A 522 1.96 -14.60 -37.04
N LEU A 523 2.84 -14.81 -38.02
CA LEU A 523 3.73 -13.77 -38.55
C LEU A 523 3.01 -12.74 -39.47
N ALA A 524 1.79 -13.02 -39.93
CA ALA A 524 1.01 -12.08 -40.72
C ALA A 524 0.41 -10.94 -39.85
N VAL A 525 0.29 -11.12 -38.54
CA VAL A 525 -0.19 -10.09 -37.61
C VAL A 525 0.99 -9.49 -36.83
N PRO A 526 0.92 -8.21 -36.42
CA PRO A 526 1.96 -7.59 -35.60
C PRO A 526 2.08 -8.26 -34.21
N ASN A 527 3.20 -8.07 -33.54
CA ASN A 527 3.41 -8.54 -32.17
C ASN A 527 3.74 -7.36 -31.25
N GLU A 528 2.74 -6.85 -30.56
CA GLU A 528 2.88 -5.73 -29.62
C GLU A 528 2.89 -6.18 -28.15
N ASP A 529 2.14 -7.25 -27.83
CA ASP A 529 1.87 -7.65 -26.42
C ASP A 529 2.39 -9.06 -26.07
N ALA A 530 3.01 -9.76 -27.01
CA ALA A 530 3.45 -11.14 -26.82
C ALA A 530 4.96 -11.35 -27.15
N ARG A 531 5.80 -10.32 -26.95
CA ARG A 531 7.23 -10.34 -27.32
C ARG A 531 8.08 -11.16 -26.35
N ALA A 532 7.85 -11.01 -25.07
CA ALA A 532 8.66 -11.65 -24.02
C ALA A 532 8.09 -13.01 -23.64
N ILE A 533 8.33 -14.02 -24.46
CA ILE A 533 7.98 -15.42 -24.16
C ILE A 533 9.15 -16.15 -23.51
N ASP A 534 8.91 -16.76 -22.38
CA ASP A 534 9.84 -17.66 -21.68
C ASP A 534 9.01 -18.77 -21.01
N LEU A 535 9.50 -20.01 -21.07
CA LEU A 535 8.83 -21.14 -20.44
C LEU A 535 9.03 -21.08 -18.92
N GLU A 536 7.93 -21.07 -18.19
CA GLU A 536 7.87 -21.05 -16.73
C GLU A 536 6.87 -22.09 -16.21
N ASP A 537 6.95 -22.39 -14.91
CA ASP A 537 5.97 -23.24 -14.23
C ASP A 537 4.55 -22.67 -14.34
N SER A 538 4.42 -21.34 -14.35
CA SER A 538 3.14 -20.62 -14.41
C SER A 538 2.43 -20.72 -15.76
N ASN A 539 3.16 -20.85 -16.87
CA ASN A 539 2.58 -20.94 -18.22
C ASN A 539 2.62 -22.32 -18.84
N LEU A 540 3.23 -23.31 -18.18
CA LEU A 540 3.42 -24.66 -18.73
C LEU A 540 2.12 -25.29 -19.23
N PHE A 541 1.04 -25.22 -18.47
CA PHE A 541 -0.30 -25.75 -18.78
C PHE A 541 -1.28 -24.71 -19.38
N ALA A 542 -0.79 -23.52 -19.74
CA ALA A 542 -1.63 -22.53 -20.39
C ALA A 542 -2.05 -22.99 -21.79
N LEU A 543 -3.30 -22.71 -22.21
CA LEU A 543 -3.75 -22.99 -23.58
C LEU A 543 -2.94 -22.21 -24.61
N ASN A 544 -2.59 -20.99 -24.31
CA ASN A 544 -1.65 -20.15 -25.03
C ASN A 544 -0.54 -19.73 -24.07
N ARG A 545 0.70 -20.08 -24.33
CA ARG A 545 1.85 -19.74 -23.48
C ARG A 545 2.41 -18.34 -23.72
N PHE A 546 2.01 -17.68 -24.81
CA PHE A 546 2.34 -16.28 -25.04
C PHE A 546 1.59 -15.36 -24.05
N PRO A 547 2.22 -14.27 -23.55
CA PRO A 547 1.64 -13.43 -22.52
C PRO A 547 0.48 -12.55 -22.99
N GLY A 548 0.32 -12.35 -24.31
CA GLY A 548 -0.70 -11.48 -24.91
C GLY A 548 -1.62 -12.20 -25.87
N TYR A 549 -2.25 -11.42 -26.76
CA TYR A 549 -3.20 -11.91 -27.74
C TYR A 549 -2.65 -11.97 -29.18
N ASP A 550 -1.53 -11.27 -29.45
CA ASP A 550 -1.00 -11.15 -30.82
C ASP A 550 -0.37 -12.44 -31.31
N ARG A 551 0.17 -13.24 -30.41
CA ARG A 551 0.68 -14.57 -30.73
C ARG A 551 -0.17 -15.63 -30.06
N VAL A 552 -0.45 -16.68 -30.81
CA VAL A 552 -1.17 -17.86 -30.31
C VAL A 552 -0.40 -19.10 -30.71
N GLU A 553 -0.19 -19.97 -29.74
CA GLU A 553 0.48 -21.23 -29.97
C GLU A 553 -0.41 -22.17 -30.79
N ASP A 554 0.11 -22.67 -31.89
CA ASP A 554 -0.56 -23.60 -32.77
C ASP A 554 0.04 -25.01 -32.75
N GLY A 555 -0.55 -25.92 -33.54
CA GLY A 555 -0.16 -27.33 -33.57
C GLY A 555 -0.76 -28.14 -32.41
N ALA A 556 -0.22 -29.34 -32.22
CA ALA A 556 -0.67 -30.23 -31.17
C ALA A 556 0.48 -30.51 -30.18
N ARG A 557 0.18 -30.55 -28.88
CA ARG A 557 1.15 -30.85 -27.82
C ARG A 557 0.53 -31.62 -26.68
N ILE A 558 1.36 -32.41 -26.01
CA ILE A 558 1.09 -33.04 -24.70
C ILE A 558 1.95 -32.34 -23.66
N THR A 559 1.34 -31.89 -22.58
CA THR A 559 2.01 -31.36 -21.40
C THR A 559 1.76 -32.30 -20.23
N TYR A 560 2.78 -32.64 -19.49
CA TYR A 560 2.68 -33.52 -18.34
C TYR A 560 3.51 -33.01 -17.18
N GLY A 561 3.07 -33.34 -15.98
CA GLY A 561 3.74 -32.94 -14.75
C GLY A 561 2.99 -33.41 -13.53
N PHE A 562 3.39 -32.91 -12.39
CA PHE A 562 2.69 -33.15 -11.13
C PHE A 562 2.80 -31.94 -10.21
N ASP A 563 1.80 -31.79 -9.36
CA ASP A 563 1.86 -30.97 -8.15
C ASP A 563 1.93 -31.91 -6.94
N TRP A 564 2.82 -31.63 -6.01
CA TRP A 564 2.87 -32.29 -4.73
C TRP A 564 2.85 -31.26 -3.60
N GLU A 565 1.99 -31.49 -2.64
CA GLU A 565 1.84 -30.65 -1.45
C GLU A 565 1.89 -31.49 -0.19
N LEU A 566 2.69 -31.10 0.79
CA LEU A 566 2.73 -31.66 2.12
C LEU A 566 2.36 -30.56 3.12
N THR A 567 1.30 -30.81 3.90
CA THR A 567 0.87 -29.91 4.97
C THR A 567 0.94 -30.64 6.31
N ARG A 568 1.70 -30.08 7.24
CA ARG A 568 1.80 -30.52 8.63
C ARG A 568 1.83 -29.31 9.57
N PRO A 569 1.58 -29.49 10.88
CA PRO A 569 1.59 -28.37 11.81
C PRO A 569 2.87 -27.51 11.69
N GLY A 570 2.72 -26.27 11.29
CA GLY A 570 3.80 -25.31 11.12
C GLY A 570 4.66 -25.48 9.86
N LEU A 571 4.43 -26.50 9.01
CA LEU A 571 5.19 -26.69 7.76
C LEU A 571 4.25 -26.95 6.58
N ARG A 572 4.44 -26.15 5.52
CA ARG A 572 3.85 -26.41 4.21
C ARG A 572 4.95 -26.48 3.15
N LEU A 573 5.00 -27.57 2.44
CA LEU A 573 5.87 -27.78 1.31
C LEU A 573 5.01 -27.99 0.07
N LYS A 574 5.28 -27.25 -1.00
CA LYS A 574 4.61 -27.41 -2.28
C LYS A 574 5.66 -27.42 -3.38
N THR A 575 5.57 -28.38 -4.29
CA THR A 575 6.42 -28.43 -5.48
C THR A 575 5.60 -28.82 -6.70
N ASN A 576 5.93 -28.25 -7.83
CA ASN A 576 5.47 -28.69 -9.13
C ASN A 576 6.66 -28.86 -10.07
N VAL A 577 6.53 -29.79 -10.99
CA VAL A 577 7.49 -30.04 -12.06
C VAL A 577 6.73 -30.52 -13.28
N GLY A 578 7.16 -30.09 -14.44
CA GLY A 578 6.57 -30.59 -15.68
C GLY A 578 7.37 -30.26 -16.92
N GLN A 579 6.92 -30.81 -18.04
CA GLN A 579 7.52 -30.71 -19.35
C GLN A 579 6.42 -30.81 -20.42
N SER A 580 6.64 -30.25 -21.59
CA SER A 580 5.75 -30.33 -22.74
C SER A 580 6.43 -31.01 -23.92
N TYR A 581 5.67 -31.81 -24.69
CA TYR A 581 6.10 -32.43 -25.91
C TYR A 581 5.21 -32.02 -27.07
N ARG A 582 5.80 -31.46 -28.13
CA ARG A 582 5.09 -31.03 -29.33
C ARG A 582 4.97 -32.23 -30.29
N LEU A 583 3.74 -32.54 -30.68
CA LEU A 583 3.39 -33.61 -31.61
C LEU A 583 3.54 -33.19 -33.06
N THR A 584 3.33 -31.92 -33.35
CA THR A 584 3.50 -31.34 -34.69
C THR A 584 4.86 -30.69 -34.85
N GLU A 585 5.34 -30.51 -36.08
CA GLU A 585 6.55 -29.72 -36.30
C GLU A 585 6.33 -28.27 -35.92
N SER A 586 7.38 -27.66 -35.32
CA SER A 586 7.35 -26.26 -34.98
C SER A 586 7.36 -25.42 -36.25
N GLN A 587 6.48 -24.44 -36.38
CA GLN A 587 6.71 -23.33 -37.30
C GLN A 587 7.75 -22.41 -36.65
N GLY A 588 9.02 -22.67 -36.97
CA GLY A 588 10.26 -22.33 -36.27
C GLY A 588 10.50 -20.89 -35.85
N ASP A 589 9.61 -19.94 -36.22
CA ASP A 589 9.90 -18.51 -36.05
C ASP A 589 9.13 -17.83 -34.91
N ILE A 590 8.22 -18.55 -34.23
CA ILE A 590 7.42 -17.95 -33.15
C ILE A 590 8.03 -18.14 -31.77
N PHE A 591 8.88 -19.16 -31.57
CA PHE A 591 9.59 -19.40 -30.33
C PHE A 591 11.10 -19.30 -30.60
N PRO A 592 11.75 -18.19 -30.23
CA PRO A 592 13.20 -18.07 -30.33
C PRO A 592 13.92 -19.17 -29.57
N ASP A 593 15.10 -19.57 -30.06
CA ASP A 593 15.98 -20.48 -29.34
C ASP A 593 16.30 -19.90 -27.94
N GLY A 594 16.47 -20.77 -26.96
CA GLY A 594 16.71 -20.37 -25.58
C GLY A 594 15.46 -20.08 -24.75
N THR A 595 14.26 -19.99 -25.35
CA THR A 595 12.99 -19.85 -24.61
C THR A 595 12.55 -21.14 -23.90
N GLY A 596 13.18 -22.28 -24.23
CA GLY A 596 12.79 -23.60 -23.75
C GLY A 596 11.58 -24.20 -24.48
N LEU A 597 11.16 -23.58 -25.60
CA LEU A 597 9.97 -23.95 -26.39
C LEU A 597 10.27 -24.17 -27.88
N SER A 598 11.46 -23.86 -28.34
CA SER A 598 11.82 -23.92 -29.77
C SER A 598 11.83 -25.35 -30.34
N GLU A 599 12.06 -26.36 -29.52
CA GLU A 599 12.15 -27.75 -29.92
C GLU A 599 10.91 -28.58 -29.59
N LYS A 600 10.87 -29.86 -30.03
CA LYS A 600 9.76 -30.78 -29.74
C LYS A 600 9.56 -31.05 -28.26
N PHE A 601 10.64 -31.37 -27.53
CA PHE A 601 10.61 -31.39 -26.08
C PHE A 601 10.93 -29.99 -25.54
N SER A 602 10.10 -29.52 -24.64
CA SER A 602 10.43 -28.31 -23.87
C SER A 602 11.49 -28.59 -22.81
N ASP A 603 12.08 -27.56 -22.27
CA ASP A 603 12.82 -27.63 -21.01
C ASP A 603 11.93 -28.12 -19.86
N PHE A 604 12.57 -28.67 -18.81
CA PHE A 604 11.86 -28.92 -17.54
C PHE A 604 11.69 -27.62 -16.78
N VAL A 605 10.50 -27.38 -16.25
CA VAL A 605 10.21 -26.24 -15.38
C VAL A 605 9.58 -26.71 -14.09
N GLY A 606 9.82 -25.96 -13.04
CA GLY A 606 9.20 -26.27 -11.77
C GLY A 606 9.37 -25.15 -10.75
N ARG A 607 8.63 -25.31 -9.67
CA ARG A 607 8.62 -24.41 -8.55
C ARG A 607 8.53 -25.20 -7.25
N THR A 608 9.30 -24.79 -6.25
CA THR A 608 9.25 -25.32 -4.89
C THR A 608 9.00 -24.19 -3.92
N GLU A 609 7.99 -24.33 -3.08
CA GLU A 609 7.68 -23.40 -1.99
C GLU A 609 7.81 -24.14 -0.66
N VAL A 610 8.48 -23.52 0.30
CA VAL A 610 8.58 -24.00 1.68
C VAL A 610 8.14 -22.88 2.60
N ARG A 611 7.17 -23.16 3.45
CA ARG A 611 6.76 -22.26 4.53
C ARG A 611 6.84 -23.00 5.86
N TYR A 612 7.63 -22.45 6.76
CA TYR A 612 7.75 -22.99 8.10
C TYR A 612 7.37 -21.93 9.13
N ARG A 613 6.16 -22.06 9.66
CA ARG A 613 5.53 -21.06 10.55
C ARG A 613 5.63 -19.66 9.92
N ASP A 614 5.88 -18.63 10.75
CA ASP A 614 6.18 -17.28 10.30
C ASP A 614 7.69 -17.00 10.18
N PHE A 615 8.52 -18.09 10.29
CA PHE A 615 9.97 -17.99 10.37
C PHE A 615 10.67 -18.15 9.03
N LEU A 616 10.16 -19.02 8.16
CA LEU A 616 10.74 -19.28 6.83
C LEU A 616 9.66 -19.22 5.75
N ALA A 617 9.88 -18.36 4.76
CA ALA A 617 9.23 -18.42 3.46
C ALA A 617 10.33 -18.55 2.38
N PHE A 618 10.30 -19.61 1.62
CA PHE A 618 11.25 -19.90 0.57
C PHE A 618 10.49 -20.27 -0.70
N THR A 619 10.87 -19.67 -1.82
CA THR A 619 10.36 -20.00 -3.15
C THR A 619 11.53 -20.15 -4.10
N HIS A 620 11.58 -21.25 -4.80
CA HIS A 620 12.55 -21.51 -5.86
C HIS A 620 11.81 -21.85 -7.14
N ARG A 621 12.07 -21.11 -8.22
CA ARG A 621 11.60 -21.38 -9.57
C ARG A 621 12.78 -21.70 -10.44
N PHE A 622 12.64 -22.71 -11.29
CA PHE A 622 13.72 -23.14 -12.15
C PHE A 622 13.24 -23.54 -13.54
N ARG A 623 14.13 -23.37 -14.51
CA ARG A 623 14.08 -24.01 -15.81
C ARG A 623 15.42 -24.73 -16.07
N ILE A 624 15.35 -25.98 -16.48
CA ILE A 624 16.49 -26.86 -16.74
C ILE A 624 16.41 -27.31 -18.19
N ASP A 625 17.48 -27.05 -18.92
CA ASP A 625 17.66 -27.49 -20.29
C ASP A 625 17.53 -29.02 -20.39
N LYS A 626 16.71 -29.48 -21.32
CA LYS A 626 16.40 -30.92 -21.44
C LYS A 626 17.56 -31.83 -21.86
N ASP A 627 18.53 -31.29 -22.61
CA ASP A 627 19.63 -32.06 -23.18
C ASP A 627 20.88 -31.96 -22.33
N SER A 628 21.25 -30.76 -21.92
CA SER A 628 22.47 -30.52 -21.17
C SER A 628 22.27 -30.56 -19.64
N LEU A 629 21.01 -30.53 -19.17
CA LEU A 629 20.62 -30.33 -17.75
C LEU A 629 21.16 -29.02 -17.15
N ALA A 630 21.58 -28.08 -17.97
CA ALA A 630 22.02 -26.78 -17.53
C ALA A 630 20.82 -25.96 -16.98
N VAL A 631 21.04 -25.23 -15.88
CA VAL A 631 20.01 -24.36 -15.30
C VAL A 631 19.95 -23.08 -16.12
N ARG A 632 18.87 -22.91 -16.88
CA ARG A 632 18.60 -21.75 -17.73
C ARG A 632 17.87 -20.61 -17.00
N ARG A 633 17.08 -20.94 -15.98
CA ARG A 633 16.48 -20.00 -15.04
C ARG A 633 16.65 -20.50 -13.63
N ASN A 634 17.10 -19.64 -12.77
CA ASN A 634 17.22 -19.88 -11.34
C ASN A 634 16.72 -18.63 -10.60
N GLU A 635 15.61 -18.76 -9.93
CA GLU A 635 15.00 -17.65 -9.17
C GLU A 635 14.72 -18.13 -7.75
N ILE A 636 15.35 -17.49 -6.79
CA ILE A 636 15.22 -17.80 -5.36
C ILE A 636 14.74 -16.56 -4.64
N ASP A 637 13.63 -16.69 -3.94
CA ASP A 637 13.14 -15.71 -2.98
C ASP A 637 13.06 -16.37 -1.61
N MET A 638 13.72 -15.79 -0.62
CA MET A 638 13.75 -16.31 0.74
C MET A 638 13.56 -15.19 1.75
N THR A 639 12.69 -15.43 2.71
CA THR A 639 12.57 -14.63 3.93
C THR A 639 12.78 -15.53 5.12
N LEU A 640 13.74 -15.20 5.97
CA LEU A 640 14.11 -15.94 7.17
C LEU A 640 14.00 -15.03 8.39
N GLY A 641 13.25 -15.43 9.41
CA GLY A 641 13.12 -14.73 10.67
C GLY A 641 11.69 -14.33 11.01
N SER A 642 11.55 -13.45 11.99
CA SER A 642 10.27 -12.92 12.46
C SER A 642 10.03 -11.50 11.91
N GLN A 643 8.85 -10.93 12.15
CA GLN A 643 8.56 -9.54 11.76
C GLN A 643 9.52 -8.49 12.34
N ARG A 644 10.19 -8.79 13.47
CA ARG A 644 11.15 -7.89 14.13
C ARG A 644 12.57 -8.13 13.66
N ASN A 645 12.94 -9.39 13.40
CA ASN A 645 14.29 -9.81 13.04
C ASN A 645 14.21 -10.72 11.82
N TYR A 646 14.62 -10.24 10.66
CA TYR A 646 14.53 -10.98 9.43
C TYR A 646 15.68 -10.69 8.47
N VAL A 647 15.92 -11.65 7.60
CA VAL A 647 16.75 -11.54 6.39
C VAL A 647 15.90 -11.91 5.19
N GLU A 648 15.96 -11.11 4.15
CA GLU A 648 15.38 -11.36 2.84
C GLU A 648 16.53 -11.53 1.82
N LEU A 649 16.46 -12.57 1.03
CA LEU A 649 17.38 -12.83 -0.08
C LEU A 649 16.54 -13.04 -1.35
N GLY A 650 16.92 -12.37 -2.42
CA GLY A 650 16.41 -12.59 -3.75
C GLY A 650 17.57 -12.81 -4.69
N TYR A 651 17.56 -13.90 -5.43
CA TYR A 651 18.53 -14.21 -6.47
C TYR A 651 17.81 -14.54 -7.76
N LEU A 652 18.25 -13.96 -8.85
CA LEU A 652 17.74 -14.20 -10.19
C LEU A 652 18.90 -14.45 -11.12
N ARG A 653 18.87 -15.57 -11.82
CA ARG A 653 19.73 -15.84 -12.96
C ARG A 653 18.90 -16.31 -14.15
N LEU A 654 19.02 -15.59 -15.24
CA LEU A 654 18.46 -15.92 -16.56
C LEU A 654 19.62 -16.11 -17.51
N ASN A 655 19.83 -17.33 -17.98
CA ASN A 655 20.84 -17.70 -18.95
C ASN A 655 20.11 -18.34 -20.13
N ARG A 656 19.60 -17.49 -21.03
CA ARG A 656 18.74 -17.89 -22.15
C ARG A 656 19.49 -17.92 -23.47
N ASP A 657 20.62 -17.25 -23.52
CA ASP A 657 21.46 -17.11 -24.72
C ASP A 657 20.70 -16.47 -25.92
N ILE A 658 19.75 -15.58 -25.61
CA ILE A 658 18.95 -14.87 -26.60
C ILE A 658 19.49 -13.44 -26.74
N GLN A 659 20.23 -13.20 -27.81
CA GLN A 659 20.80 -11.86 -28.09
C GLN A 659 19.91 -11.02 -29.05
N THR A 660 19.00 -11.66 -29.77
CA THR A 660 18.20 -11.01 -30.82
C THR A 660 16.97 -10.27 -30.30
N VAL A 661 16.57 -10.47 -29.05
CA VAL A 661 15.38 -9.87 -28.42
C VAL A 661 15.80 -9.17 -27.15
N GLU A 662 15.78 -7.85 -27.15
CA GLU A 662 16.23 -7.00 -26.03
C GLU A 662 15.56 -7.37 -24.69
N ASP A 663 14.28 -7.72 -24.70
CA ASP A 663 13.53 -8.08 -23.50
C ASP A 663 13.87 -9.49 -22.94
N LEU A 664 14.69 -10.26 -23.65
CA LEU A 664 15.03 -11.64 -23.30
C LEU A 664 16.54 -11.87 -23.06
N GLN A 665 17.31 -10.81 -22.89
CA GLN A 665 18.76 -10.90 -22.64
C GLN A 665 19.06 -11.59 -21.29
N ASP A 666 20.26 -12.13 -21.19
CA ASP A 666 20.76 -12.75 -19.97
C ASP A 666 20.88 -11.75 -18.84
N ARG A 667 20.61 -12.21 -17.64
CA ARG A 667 20.62 -11.37 -16.45
C ARG A 667 20.95 -12.17 -15.20
N GLU A 668 21.85 -11.65 -14.40
CA GLU A 668 22.10 -12.18 -13.07
C GLU A 668 22.10 -11.04 -12.03
N GLU A 669 21.31 -11.21 -10.96
CA GLU A 669 21.13 -10.19 -9.93
C GLU A 669 20.93 -10.82 -8.56
N ILE A 670 21.56 -10.28 -7.53
CA ILE A 670 21.30 -10.61 -6.14
C ILE A 670 20.83 -9.38 -5.38
N ARG A 671 19.84 -9.57 -4.55
CA ARG A 671 19.37 -8.59 -3.58
C ARG A 671 19.33 -9.20 -2.20
N ALA A 672 19.76 -8.44 -1.21
CA ALA A 672 19.67 -8.81 0.18
C ALA A 672 19.13 -7.65 1.00
N ALA A 673 18.29 -7.96 1.98
CA ALA A 673 17.81 -6.97 2.95
C ALA A 673 17.68 -7.66 4.32
N GLY A 674 17.82 -6.88 5.38
CA GLY A 674 17.63 -7.43 6.71
C GLY A 674 17.34 -6.33 7.72
N ARG A 675 16.73 -6.76 8.81
CA ARG A 675 16.47 -5.95 10.00
C ARG A 675 16.72 -6.77 11.25
N PHE A 676 17.43 -6.19 12.19
CA PHE A 676 17.72 -6.79 13.49
C PHE A 676 17.40 -5.81 14.58
N THR A 677 16.62 -6.24 15.54
CA THR A 677 16.27 -5.46 16.74
C THR A 677 17.31 -5.73 17.83
N ILE A 678 17.87 -4.66 18.36
CA ILE A 678 18.85 -4.68 19.46
C ILE A 678 18.17 -4.12 20.71
N GLY A 679 18.01 -4.98 21.71
CA GLY A 679 17.23 -4.62 22.90
C GLY A 679 15.73 -4.46 22.58
N ARG A 680 15.05 -3.52 23.25
CA ARG A 680 13.59 -3.31 23.07
C ARG A 680 13.26 -2.34 21.95
N ASN A 681 14.07 -1.29 21.76
CA ASN A 681 13.69 -0.09 21.00
C ASN A 681 14.59 0.18 19.80
N TRP A 682 15.81 -0.36 19.75
CA TRP A 682 16.74 -0.13 18.66
C TRP A 682 16.63 -1.20 17.57
N SER A 683 16.77 -0.80 16.34
CA SER A 683 16.92 -1.71 15.21
C SER A 683 17.99 -1.23 14.25
N VAL A 684 18.76 -2.17 13.69
CA VAL A 684 19.67 -1.96 12.57
C VAL A 684 19.08 -2.63 11.36
N PHE A 685 19.10 -1.95 10.22
CA PHE A 685 18.60 -2.49 8.97
C PHE A 685 19.52 -2.15 7.82
N GLY A 686 19.52 -2.99 6.80
CA GLY A 686 20.30 -2.75 5.60
C GLY A 686 19.72 -3.46 4.39
N SER A 687 20.12 -3.00 3.21
CA SER A 687 19.81 -3.67 1.94
C SER A 687 20.88 -3.40 0.91
N GLY A 688 21.04 -4.34 -0.01
CA GLY A 688 21.94 -4.21 -1.16
C GLY A 688 21.32 -4.86 -2.40
N VAL A 689 21.59 -4.27 -3.56
CA VAL A 689 21.26 -4.82 -4.88
C VAL A 689 22.53 -4.79 -5.71
N PHE A 690 22.89 -5.94 -6.27
CA PHE A 690 24.10 -6.13 -7.05
C PHE A 690 23.74 -6.77 -8.38
N ASN A 691 24.23 -6.21 -9.47
CA ASN A 691 24.20 -6.82 -10.78
C ASN A 691 25.43 -7.77 -10.88
N LEU A 692 25.15 -9.01 -11.17
CA LEU A 692 26.17 -10.06 -11.33
C LEU A 692 26.36 -10.44 -12.81
N THR A 693 25.59 -9.86 -13.73
CA THR A 693 25.70 -10.10 -15.17
C THR A 693 27.06 -9.63 -15.66
N SER A 694 27.82 -10.53 -16.25
CA SER A 694 29.15 -10.23 -16.82
C SER A 694 29.04 -9.71 -18.24
N ALA A 695 30.08 -9.02 -18.73
CA ALA A 695 30.18 -8.57 -20.12
C ALA A 695 30.21 -9.75 -21.13
N ALA A 696 30.54 -10.96 -20.68
CA ALA A 696 30.45 -12.16 -21.49
C ALA A 696 29.01 -12.64 -21.70
N GLU A 697 28.13 -12.38 -20.73
CA GLU A 697 26.69 -12.71 -20.77
C GLU A 697 25.89 -11.60 -21.46
N ASP A 698 26.22 -10.33 -21.19
CA ASP A 698 25.62 -9.17 -21.84
C ASP A 698 26.69 -8.08 -22.13
N PRO A 699 27.21 -8.03 -23.36
CA PRO A 699 28.22 -7.07 -23.76
C PRO A 699 27.78 -5.60 -23.66
N THR A 700 26.48 -5.33 -23.57
CA THR A 700 25.95 -3.97 -23.50
C THR A 700 26.14 -3.32 -22.12
N PHE A 701 26.30 -4.11 -21.07
CA PHE A 701 26.46 -3.61 -19.70
C PHE A 701 27.90 -3.23 -19.34
N GLY A 702 28.90 -3.77 -20.02
CA GLY A 702 30.31 -3.49 -19.70
C GLY A 702 30.72 -3.84 -18.25
N SER A 703 29.99 -4.74 -17.61
CA SER A 703 30.16 -5.15 -16.22
C SER A 703 31.26 -6.19 -16.07
N ASP A 704 31.96 -6.20 -14.93
CA ASP A 704 32.94 -7.23 -14.58
C ASP A 704 32.29 -8.43 -13.86
N GLY A 705 30.98 -8.47 -13.73
CA GLY A 705 30.20 -9.53 -13.06
C GLY A 705 29.94 -9.27 -11.56
N PHE A 706 30.30 -8.09 -11.04
CA PHE A 706 29.94 -7.70 -9.68
C PHE A 706 29.82 -6.18 -9.54
N ASP A 707 28.70 -5.64 -10.04
CA ASP A 707 28.42 -4.20 -9.97
C ASP A 707 27.38 -3.90 -8.90
N PRO A 708 27.72 -3.19 -7.83
CA PRO A 708 26.73 -2.70 -6.91
C PRO A 708 25.84 -1.66 -7.59
N ILE A 709 24.54 -1.83 -7.49
CA ILE A 709 23.54 -0.88 -7.98
C ILE A 709 23.19 0.11 -6.86
N ARG A 710 22.96 -0.42 -5.67
CA ARG A 710 22.60 0.35 -4.48
C ARG A 710 22.90 -0.40 -3.20
N THR A 711 23.37 0.33 -2.20
CA THR A 711 23.44 -0.15 -0.82
C THR A 711 22.78 0.84 0.13
N ARG A 712 22.20 0.32 1.22
CA ARG A 712 21.55 1.09 2.27
C ARG A 712 21.86 0.47 3.63
N LEU A 713 22.22 1.30 4.60
CA LEU A 713 22.34 0.93 6.01
C LEU A 713 21.61 1.96 6.85
N GLY A 714 21.00 1.53 7.93
CA GLY A 714 20.30 2.44 8.82
C GLY A 714 20.17 1.90 10.23
N VAL A 715 20.01 2.82 11.15
CA VAL A 715 19.70 2.56 12.55
C VAL A 715 18.45 3.34 12.91
N ALA A 716 17.54 2.72 13.64
CA ALA A 716 16.33 3.35 14.12
C ALA A 716 16.06 3.01 15.57
N TYR A 717 15.66 4.02 16.33
CA TYR A 717 15.06 3.89 17.63
C TYR A 717 13.55 4.04 17.51
N ARG A 718 12.80 3.18 18.16
CA ARG A 718 11.34 3.22 18.17
C ARG A 718 10.81 2.76 19.52
N ASP A 719 10.06 3.61 20.18
CA ASP A 719 9.25 3.29 21.36
C ASP A 719 7.77 3.58 21.10
N ASP A 720 6.97 3.64 22.15
CA ASP A 720 5.52 3.89 22.05
C ASP A 720 5.19 5.29 21.52
N CYS A 721 6.13 6.23 21.63
CA CYS A 721 5.92 7.66 21.45
C CYS A 721 6.71 8.29 20.33
N ILE A 722 7.90 7.77 20.05
CA ILE A 722 8.85 8.38 19.12
C ILE A 722 9.44 7.33 18.21
N GLU A 723 9.70 7.73 16.99
CA GLU A 723 10.54 6.99 16.06
C GLU A 723 11.56 7.97 15.47
N PHE A 724 12.84 7.67 15.62
CA PHE A 724 13.90 8.43 14.97
C PHE A 724 15.02 7.51 14.52
N GLY A 725 15.75 7.95 13.51
CA GLY A 725 16.87 7.17 13.01
C GLY A 725 17.65 7.89 11.93
N ALA A 726 18.71 7.23 11.53
CA ALA A 726 19.56 7.67 10.45
C ALA A 726 19.72 6.56 9.41
N THR A 727 19.75 6.95 8.15
CA THR A 727 19.97 6.06 7.02
C THR A 727 21.10 6.61 6.18
N TRP A 728 22.08 5.79 5.89
CA TRP A 728 23.07 5.98 4.84
C TRP A 728 22.66 5.17 3.61
N ARG A 729 22.71 5.79 2.42
CA ARG A 729 22.44 5.16 1.14
C ARG A 729 23.55 5.54 0.17
N ARG A 730 23.99 4.58 -0.63
CA ARG A 730 24.89 4.83 -1.74
C ARG A 730 24.28 4.31 -3.04
N ASP A 731 24.18 5.17 -4.01
CA ASP A 731 23.83 4.87 -5.38
C ASP A 731 25.10 4.81 -6.23
N TYR A 732 25.22 3.77 -7.05
CA TYR A 732 26.42 3.54 -7.85
C TYR A 732 26.21 3.86 -9.33
N THR A 733 24.97 4.11 -9.74
CA THR A 733 24.59 4.39 -11.12
C THR A 733 24.37 5.89 -11.33
N THR A 734 24.87 6.42 -12.45
CA THR A 734 24.64 7.80 -12.89
C THR A 734 23.60 7.82 -14.00
N SER A 735 22.68 8.78 -13.97
CA SER A 735 21.67 9.00 -15.01
C SER A 735 21.51 10.50 -15.26
N GLY A 736 22.24 11.02 -16.26
CA GLY A 736 22.26 12.43 -16.56
C GLY A 736 22.84 13.28 -15.43
N ASP A 737 22.10 14.29 -14.97
CA ASP A 737 22.45 15.14 -13.83
C ASP A 737 22.13 14.53 -12.45
N ALA A 738 21.54 13.35 -12.43
CA ALA A 738 21.40 12.52 -11.23
C ALA A 738 22.63 11.62 -11.09
N GLU A 739 23.66 12.12 -10.44
CA GLU A 739 24.95 11.45 -10.29
C GLU A 739 24.93 10.38 -9.22
N ARG A 740 25.88 9.43 -9.32
CA ARG A 740 26.16 8.46 -8.26
C ARG A 740 26.70 9.16 -7.01
N GLY A 741 26.37 8.66 -5.83
CA GLY A 741 26.88 9.26 -4.62
C GLY A 741 26.30 8.70 -3.33
N ASN A 742 26.77 9.27 -2.23
CA ASN A 742 26.29 8.96 -0.89
C ASN A 742 25.16 9.92 -0.49
N SER A 743 24.17 9.42 0.21
CA SER A 743 23.16 10.23 0.88
C SER A 743 22.97 9.78 2.33
N PHE A 744 22.77 10.75 3.21
CA PHE A 744 22.45 10.55 4.63
C PHE A 744 21.13 11.23 4.92
N GLN A 745 20.22 10.51 5.51
CA GLN A 745 18.91 11.01 5.90
C GLN A 745 18.68 10.75 7.38
N VAL A 746 18.29 11.79 8.10
CA VAL A 746 17.78 11.67 9.46
C VAL A 746 16.27 11.78 9.38
N PHE A 747 15.57 10.86 9.99
CA PHE A 747 14.11 10.89 10.09
C PHE A 747 13.69 10.90 11.54
N PHE A 748 12.57 11.56 11.78
CA PHE A 748 12.02 11.77 13.09
C PHE A 748 10.49 11.79 13.01
N ALA A 749 9.81 11.08 13.89
CA ALA A 749 8.36 11.08 13.97
C ALA A 749 7.89 11.03 15.43
N LEU A 750 7.08 11.99 15.82
CA LEU A 750 6.34 11.96 17.08
C LEU A 750 5.07 11.12 16.84
N ARG A 751 4.96 10.02 17.56
CA ARG A 751 3.78 9.16 17.49
C ARG A 751 2.69 9.72 18.39
N ASN A 752 1.44 9.54 17.99
CA ASN A 752 0.25 9.98 18.74
C ASN A 752 0.09 11.52 18.92
N LEU A 753 0.83 12.33 18.15
CA LEU A 753 0.66 13.79 18.19
C LEU A 753 -0.60 14.27 17.43
N GLY A 754 -1.37 13.36 16.83
CA GLY A 754 -2.54 13.70 16.02
C GLY A 754 -2.21 14.05 14.55
N PHE A 755 -0.94 14.17 14.20
CA PHE A 755 -0.48 14.33 12.82
C PHE A 755 -0.06 12.95 12.27
N ARG A 756 -0.78 12.43 11.31
CA ARG A 756 -0.42 11.24 10.53
C ARG A 756 -0.16 11.60 9.09
#